data_dbcb93893849ecb92ee8ac269a9b437d
#
_entry.id   dbcb93893849ecb92ee8ac269a9b437d
#
_cell.length_a   1.000
_cell.length_b   1.000
_cell.length_c   1.000
_cell.angle_alpha   90.00
_cell.angle_beta   90.00
_cell.angle_gamma   90.00
#
_symmetry.space_group_name_H-M   'P 1'
#
loop_
_entity.id
_entity.type
_entity.pdbx_description
1 polymer ?
#
loop_
_entity_poly.entity_id
_entity_poly.type
_entity_poly.pdbx_seq_one_letter_code
_entity_poly.pdbx_strand_id
1 'polypeptide(L)'
;MMSRKRSRLAAVRAVYLLCLILAVVWGFRSFDPDQVGSGLISLMQSEVSQRNSALRSRMINTLESTVVFEVQTDSAVIASNICSELAELRELRMQCRISGKEKRFLSTQAARMRYTGVSIPDVFLSENALTDYLYSQLYLPFGAPSLKEIKEDPFLAQRSIIRDQVFDSGIKEGLRYREESSAGYYVLRGQVRSRLSLERQKLLAGEIEEIEGRYGELGIGIMHHGNLFSSLKIVNQSISEIRTIVIITITVSLLMAALLLRSVRAVLYVAINVLISCIAGCAICCMITGSVHIVSALLASPVIGLATDYPVHCIYAGAYRGSRKQLVRSLLFSLGTTLASFAALAFTLNQILIQTSIITAAGLLVSLINTALFPPLFSGFVSPLTLRIRGTGWFRLMALLGTLAVVLMSFSFMNFRTNDDLTTYTAGAEDRQHVINEINKTRVYSVRAESIESLAEKLVKTERELRRLRSSRQVRSWSSPAIWLVPTYQQKEQIEQFRKLWPAVRTFWKQVGVRVTEPDFKVHSPASVASSKTFAPYSDQLYCGFEGCAALVRINGGSEACDKAMTSLGLMRMNMSGILADVMSDIKSSLLSFFAMGASLSLIFILFSGGFRLMAACLVPLAAGMLFSVETLSLTGQSFTVFSLVGLILLFGIGIDYTVFFASVDEDIGKIFPSVLLAFATTEIAFILLAFSSSRIASGFGTVMASGLLMIFLLSPGAFFLKSRNDFDLYG
;
A
#
# COMPACT_ATOMS: atom_id res chain seq x y z
N MET A 1 44.60 19.58 33.98
CA MET A 1 44.13 18.86 32.78
C MET A 1 42.81 18.12 32.99
N MET A 2 42.56 17.48 34.13
CA MET A 2 41.30 16.75 34.45
C MET A 2 40.07 17.67 34.53
N SER A 3 40.15 18.87 35.10
CA SER A 3 39.00 19.79 35.24
C SER A 3 38.50 20.30 33.85
N ARG A 4 39.41 20.64 32.94
CA ARG A 4 39.04 21.03 31.55
C ARG A 4 38.41 19.87 30.75
N LYS A 5 38.81 18.60 30.97
CA LYS A 5 38.15 17.45 30.34
C LYS A 5 36.74 17.23 30.87
N ARG A 6 36.52 17.41 32.18
CA ARG A 6 35.20 17.28 32.82
C ARG A 6 34.22 18.39 32.34
N SER A 7 34.70 19.67 32.23
CA SER A 7 33.87 20.76 31.74
C SER A 7 33.50 20.60 30.26
N ARG A 8 34.41 20.14 29.41
CA ARG A 8 34.10 19.84 27.99
C ARG A 8 33.08 18.70 27.85
N LEU A 9 33.19 17.64 28.65
CA LEU A 9 32.23 16.54 28.62
C LEU A 9 30.85 16.97 29.12
N ALA A 10 30.78 17.82 30.15
CA ALA A 10 29.52 18.39 30.64
C ALA A 10 28.85 19.29 29.56
N ALA A 11 29.65 20.11 28.85
CA ALA A 11 29.15 20.92 27.75
C ALA A 11 28.60 20.05 26.60
N VAL A 12 29.31 18.99 26.19
CA VAL A 12 28.84 18.05 25.14
C VAL A 12 27.53 17.38 25.57
N ARG A 13 27.41 16.95 26.82
CA ARG A 13 26.17 16.36 27.35
C ARG A 13 25.00 17.35 27.34
N ALA A 14 25.24 18.60 27.74
CA ALA A 14 24.21 19.64 27.74
C ALA A 14 23.74 19.97 26.31
N VAL A 15 24.67 20.10 25.37
CA VAL A 15 24.34 20.35 23.95
C VAL A 15 23.56 19.16 23.37
N TYR A 16 23.98 17.94 23.64
CA TYR A 16 23.25 16.75 23.17
C TYR A 16 21.83 16.71 23.71
N LEU A 17 21.63 16.90 25.03
CA LEU A 17 20.29 16.92 25.63
C LEU A 17 19.42 18.03 25.03
N LEU A 18 19.98 19.21 24.79
CA LEU A 18 19.29 20.31 24.17
C LEU A 18 18.85 19.95 22.73
N CYS A 19 19.77 19.40 21.93
CA CYS A 19 19.46 18.95 20.56
C CYS A 19 18.39 17.85 20.57
N LEU A 20 18.47 16.90 21.49
CA LEU A 20 17.47 15.83 21.61
C LEU A 20 16.08 16.38 21.97
N ILE A 21 16.02 17.28 22.97
CA ILE A 21 14.76 17.93 23.37
C ILE A 21 14.18 18.72 22.17
N LEU A 22 15.01 19.49 21.47
CA LEU A 22 14.57 20.26 20.30
C LEU A 22 14.06 19.34 19.19
N ALA A 23 14.76 18.24 18.92
CA ALA A 23 14.32 17.25 17.93
C ALA A 23 12.98 16.60 18.31
N VAL A 24 12.81 16.25 19.59
CA VAL A 24 11.54 15.70 20.10
C VAL A 24 10.41 16.71 19.99
N VAL A 25 10.62 17.94 20.45
CA VAL A 25 9.60 19.01 20.39
C VAL A 25 9.23 19.33 18.93
N TRP A 26 10.23 19.44 18.05
CA TRP A 26 9.97 19.70 16.64
C TRP A 26 9.27 18.51 15.97
N GLY A 27 9.70 17.27 16.22
CA GLY A 27 9.06 16.09 15.69
C GLY A 27 7.58 15.99 16.06
N PHE A 28 7.24 16.21 17.33
CA PHE A 28 5.84 16.25 17.76
C PHE A 28 5.05 17.44 17.16
N ARG A 29 5.69 18.59 16.98
CA ARG A 29 5.04 19.74 16.34
C ARG A 29 4.82 19.55 14.84
N SER A 30 5.68 18.76 14.19
CA SER A 30 5.57 18.41 12.77
C SER A 30 4.61 17.24 12.52
N PHE A 31 4.16 16.56 13.56
CA PHE A 31 3.22 15.46 13.46
C PHE A 31 1.84 15.98 13.09
N ASP A 32 1.36 15.55 11.93
CA ASP A 32 0.00 15.84 11.47
C ASP A 32 -0.87 14.59 11.70
N PRO A 33 -1.78 14.60 12.68
CA PRO A 33 -2.66 13.48 12.97
C PRO A 33 -3.56 13.11 11.78
N ASP A 34 -3.83 14.06 10.90
CA ASP A 34 -4.68 13.89 9.72
C ASP A 34 -3.97 13.11 8.60
N GLN A 35 -2.65 12.99 8.68
CA GLN A 35 -1.82 12.23 7.74
C GLN A 35 -1.40 10.86 8.26
N VAL A 36 -2.00 10.36 9.34
CA VAL A 36 -1.74 8.99 9.78
C VAL A 36 -2.24 8.03 8.70
N GLY A 37 -1.30 7.52 7.90
CA GLY A 37 -1.59 6.60 6.80
C GLY A 37 -2.08 5.26 7.35
N SER A 38 -3.27 4.85 6.95
CA SER A 38 -3.85 3.55 7.27
C SER A 38 -4.01 2.65 6.04
N GLY A 39 -3.89 3.23 4.85
CA GLY A 39 -4.08 2.55 3.57
C GLY A 39 -2.87 1.74 3.14
N LEU A 40 -3.09 0.50 2.70
CA LEU A 40 -2.06 -0.34 2.08
C LEU A 40 -1.50 0.29 0.80
N ILE A 41 -2.25 1.17 0.19
CA ILE A 41 -1.96 1.80 -1.10
C ILE A 41 -0.99 2.98 -0.94
N SER A 42 -0.82 3.51 0.27
CA SER A 42 0.33 4.37 0.58
C SER A 42 1.67 3.63 0.39
N LEU A 43 1.66 2.28 0.48
CA LEU A 43 2.77 1.41 0.09
C LEU A 43 3.16 1.54 -1.38
N MET A 44 2.19 1.87 -2.24
CA MET A 44 2.32 1.75 -3.69
C MET A 44 2.56 3.10 -4.37
N GLN A 45 2.28 4.21 -3.69
CA GLN A 45 2.30 5.55 -4.33
C GLN A 45 3.70 6.02 -4.75
N SER A 46 4.76 5.52 -4.12
CA SER A 46 6.13 5.96 -4.42
C SER A 46 6.75 5.27 -5.65
N GLU A 47 6.43 4.00 -5.90
CA GLU A 47 7.03 3.24 -7.02
C GLU A 47 6.24 3.33 -8.33
N VAL A 48 4.96 3.56 -8.26
CA VAL A 48 4.08 3.71 -9.42
C VAL A 48 4.46 4.96 -10.26
N SER A 49 5.32 5.82 -9.72
CA SER A 49 5.69 7.11 -10.32
C SER A 49 6.53 7.01 -11.61
N GLN A 50 7.22 5.92 -11.92
CA GLN A 50 8.26 5.98 -12.97
C GLN A 50 7.96 5.39 -14.35
N ARG A 51 6.98 4.51 -14.57
CA ARG A 51 6.83 3.89 -15.91
C ARG A 51 5.43 3.62 -16.49
N ASN A 52 4.35 3.95 -15.84
CA ASN A 52 2.97 3.84 -16.35
C ASN A 52 2.00 4.43 -15.32
N SER A 53 2.47 5.46 -14.64
CA SER A 53 2.07 5.82 -13.30
C SER A 53 0.65 6.37 -13.17
N ALA A 54 0.25 7.24 -14.08
CA ALA A 54 -0.97 8.02 -13.88
C ALA A 54 -2.26 7.20 -13.99
N LEU A 55 -2.34 6.25 -14.94
CA LEU A 55 -3.52 5.38 -15.06
C LEU A 55 -3.57 4.34 -13.92
N ARG A 56 -2.43 3.73 -13.58
CA ARG A 56 -2.33 2.79 -12.46
C ARG A 56 -2.68 3.49 -11.15
N SER A 57 -2.12 4.67 -10.89
CA SER A 57 -2.43 5.47 -9.71
C SER A 57 -3.91 5.82 -9.63
N ARG A 58 -4.55 6.18 -10.75
CA ARG A 58 -5.99 6.45 -10.78
C ARG A 58 -6.84 5.23 -10.51
N MET A 59 -6.48 4.06 -11.05
CA MET A 59 -7.19 2.82 -10.73
C MET A 59 -7.05 2.46 -9.26
N ILE A 60 -5.85 2.60 -8.71
CA ILE A 60 -5.57 2.38 -7.30
C ILE A 60 -6.37 3.36 -6.44
N ASN A 61 -6.38 4.66 -6.77
CA ASN A 61 -7.20 5.66 -6.07
C ASN A 61 -8.71 5.37 -6.20
N THR A 62 -9.14 4.82 -7.34
CA THR A 62 -10.54 4.39 -7.50
C THR A 62 -10.87 3.23 -6.55
N LEU A 63 -9.96 2.26 -6.40
CA LEU A 63 -10.13 1.16 -5.44
C LEU A 63 -10.21 1.69 -4.01
N GLU A 64 -9.31 2.61 -3.63
CA GLU A 64 -9.29 3.20 -2.29
C GLU A 64 -10.55 3.96 -1.94
N SER A 65 -11.08 4.72 -2.91
CA SER A 65 -12.25 5.56 -2.70
C SER A 65 -13.58 4.81 -2.85
N THR A 66 -13.58 3.62 -3.44
CA THR A 66 -14.83 2.89 -3.71
C THR A 66 -15.35 2.23 -2.43
N VAL A 67 -16.64 2.46 -2.17
CA VAL A 67 -17.42 1.78 -1.13
C VAL A 67 -18.61 1.10 -1.81
N VAL A 68 -18.90 -0.12 -1.42
CA VAL A 68 -20.00 -0.94 -1.94
C VAL A 68 -20.92 -1.28 -0.77
N PHE A 69 -22.21 -1.05 -0.95
CA PHE A 69 -23.25 -1.47 0.00
C PHE A 69 -24.11 -2.51 -0.67
N GLU A 70 -24.36 -3.62 0.02
CA GLU A 70 -25.28 -4.67 -0.38
C GLU A 70 -26.51 -4.58 0.51
N VAL A 71 -27.63 -4.25 -0.10
CA VAL A 71 -28.92 -4.05 0.60
C VAL A 71 -29.82 -5.25 0.33
N GLN A 72 -30.10 -6.02 1.34
CA GLN A 72 -30.94 -7.21 1.25
C GLN A 72 -32.42 -6.80 1.25
N THR A 73 -32.97 -6.57 0.08
CA THR A 73 -34.37 -6.19 -0.13
C THR A 73 -34.80 -6.48 -1.56
N ASP A 74 -36.07 -6.83 -1.75
CA ASP A 74 -36.68 -6.97 -3.08
C ASP A 74 -37.28 -5.65 -3.60
N SER A 75 -37.31 -4.60 -2.77
CA SER A 75 -37.90 -3.32 -3.10
C SER A 75 -36.86 -2.31 -3.64
N ALA A 76 -36.94 -1.99 -4.93
CA ALA A 76 -36.12 -0.93 -5.53
C ALA A 76 -36.35 0.45 -4.89
N VAL A 77 -37.54 0.69 -4.32
CA VAL A 77 -37.88 1.96 -3.66
C VAL A 77 -37.07 2.08 -2.36
N ILE A 78 -37.01 1.01 -1.56
CA ILE A 78 -36.26 0.98 -0.31
C ILE A 78 -34.77 1.16 -0.62
N ALA A 79 -34.24 0.40 -1.56
CA ALA A 79 -32.83 0.55 -1.97
C ALA A 79 -32.51 1.98 -2.49
N SER A 80 -33.45 2.62 -3.19
CA SER A 80 -33.31 4.01 -3.63
C SER A 80 -33.32 5.00 -2.47
N ASN A 81 -34.15 4.78 -1.46
CA ASN A 81 -34.21 5.63 -0.27
C ASN A 81 -32.90 5.54 0.54
N ILE A 82 -32.43 4.33 0.80
CA ILE A 82 -31.12 4.10 1.46
C ILE A 82 -29.99 4.78 0.70
N CYS A 83 -29.99 4.62 -0.64
CA CYS A 83 -28.99 5.26 -1.47
C CYS A 83 -29.06 6.79 -1.38
N SER A 84 -30.25 7.36 -1.31
CA SER A 84 -30.44 8.82 -1.19
C SER A 84 -29.99 9.34 0.16
N GLU A 85 -30.25 8.60 1.23
CA GLU A 85 -29.81 8.93 2.59
C GLU A 85 -28.27 8.85 2.71
N LEU A 86 -27.65 7.80 2.20
CA LEU A 86 -26.20 7.71 2.10
C LEU A 86 -25.58 8.85 1.25
N ALA A 87 -26.30 9.34 0.23
CA ALA A 87 -25.85 10.46 -0.61
C ALA A 87 -25.92 11.83 0.10
N GLU A 88 -26.62 11.95 1.23
CA GLU A 88 -26.63 13.17 2.06
C GLU A 88 -25.35 13.34 2.88
N LEU A 89 -24.61 12.25 3.11
CA LEU A 89 -23.31 12.28 3.78
C LEU A 89 -22.30 13.08 2.95
N ARG A 90 -21.74 14.14 3.54
CA ARG A 90 -20.87 15.12 2.84
C ARG A 90 -19.65 14.50 2.17
N GLU A 91 -19.08 13.49 2.80
CA GLU A 91 -17.84 12.83 2.40
C GLU A 91 -18.07 11.67 1.41
N LEU A 92 -19.32 11.24 1.24
CA LEU A 92 -19.70 10.11 0.39
C LEU A 92 -20.41 10.61 -0.88
N ARG A 93 -19.99 10.13 -2.03
CA ARG A 93 -20.64 10.39 -3.31
C ARG A 93 -21.26 9.10 -3.82
N MET A 94 -22.57 8.95 -3.61
CA MET A 94 -23.29 7.77 -4.06
C MET A 94 -23.74 7.88 -5.51
N GLN A 95 -23.79 6.73 -6.19
CA GLN A 95 -24.26 6.60 -7.57
C GLN A 95 -25.70 6.06 -7.59
N CYS A 96 -26.65 6.78 -6.98
CA CYS A 96 -28.04 6.34 -6.84
C CYS A 96 -28.90 6.59 -8.07
N ARG A 97 -28.77 7.76 -8.65
CA ARG A 97 -29.48 8.23 -9.86
C ARG A 97 -28.60 9.23 -10.61
N ILE A 98 -28.84 9.36 -11.90
CA ILE A 98 -28.23 10.44 -12.67
C ILE A 98 -28.62 11.77 -12.04
N SER A 99 -27.67 12.49 -11.46
CA SER A 99 -27.90 13.75 -10.78
C SER A 99 -28.44 14.81 -11.77
N GLY A 100 -29.15 15.82 -11.27
CA GLY A 100 -29.60 16.94 -12.10
C GLY A 100 -28.46 17.65 -12.83
N LYS A 101 -27.25 17.67 -12.24
CA LYS A 101 -26.02 18.19 -12.86
C LYS A 101 -25.56 17.29 -14.01
N GLU A 102 -25.59 15.98 -13.85
CA GLU A 102 -25.25 15.02 -14.91
C GLU A 102 -26.26 15.04 -16.04
N LYS A 103 -27.58 15.15 -15.75
CA LYS A 103 -28.60 15.34 -16.78
C LYS A 103 -28.37 16.62 -17.59
N ARG A 104 -28.07 17.73 -16.92
CA ARG A 104 -27.72 19.00 -17.61
C ARG A 104 -26.44 18.85 -18.41
N PHE A 105 -25.43 18.19 -17.88
CA PHE A 105 -24.19 17.87 -18.58
C PHE A 105 -24.47 17.08 -19.85
N LEU A 106 -25.18 15.95 -19.76
CA LEU A 106 -25.51 15.08 -20.88
C LEU A 106 -26.29 15.82 -21.93
N SER A 107 -27.30 16.62 -21.54
CA SER A 107 -28.10 17.43 -22.48
C SER A 107 -27.27 18.51 -23.15
N THR A 108 -26.36 19.19 -22.41
CA THR A 108 -25.50 20.25 -22.96
C THR A 108 -24.47 19.68 -23.93
N GLN A 109 -23.84 18.54 -23.59
CA GLN A 109 -22.88 17.89 -24.48
C GLN A 109 -23.56 17.26 -25.70
N ALA A 110 -24.70 16.61 -25.53
CA ALA A 110 -25.47 16.09 -26.65
C ALA A 110 -25.91 17.22 -27.59
N ALA A 111 -26.30 18.40 -27.08
CA ALA A 111 -26.58 19.58 -27.89
C ALA A 111 -25.35 20.11 -28.63
N ARG A 112 -24.17 20.09 -27.97
CA ARG A 112 -22.90 20.53 -28.57
C ARG A 112 -22.42 19.60 -29.67
N MET A 113 -22.58 18.28 -29.48
CA MET A 113 -22.08 17.23 -30.38
C MET A 113 -23.17 16.65 -31.29
N ARG A 114 -24.32 17.32 -31.43
CA ARG A 114 -25.52 16.78 -32.12
C ARG A 114 -25.28 16.32 -33.55
N TYR A 115 -24.33 16.96 -34.26
CA TYR A 115 -23.99 16.63 -35.64
C TYR A 115 -22.59 16.00 -35.80
N THR A 116 -21.91 15.71 -34.71
CA THR A 116 -20.51 15.27 -34.69
C THR A 116 -20.26 14.11 -33.72
N GLY A 117 -21.24 13.23 -33.56
CA GLY A 117 -21.17 12.06 -32.68
C GLY A 117 -20.23 10.97 -33.18
N VAL A 118 -20.00 9.94 -32.37
CA VAL A 118 -19.13 8.80 -32.70
C VAL A 118 -19.61 8.02 -33.92
N SER A 119 -20.91 7.89 -34.06
CA SER A 119 -21.54 7.29 -35.23
C SER A 119 -22.77 8.09 -35.58
N ILE A 120 -23.05 8.20 -36.87
CA ILE A 120 -24.31 8.71 -37.35
C ILE A 120 -25.31 7.55 -37.21
N PRO A 121 -26.43 7.73 -36.50
CA PRO A 121 -27.49 6.72 -36.48
C PRO A 121 -27.99 6.44 -37.92
N ASP A 122 -28.39 5.17 -38.17
CA ASP A 122 -28.80 4.73 -39.51
C ASP A 122 -29.92 5.59 -40.14
N VAL A 123 -30.72 6.22 -39.27
CA VAL A 123 -31.80 7.15 -39.69
C VAL A 123 -31.30 8.39 -40.45
N PHE A 124 -30.01 8.75 -40.33
CA PHE A 124 -29.39 9.86 -41.03
C PHE A 124 -28.55 9.44 -42.26
N LEU A 125 -28.66 8.16 -42.68
CA LEU A 125 -27.93 7.66 -43.84
C LEU A 125 -28.69 7.90 -45.17
N SER A 126 -30.01 8.04 -45.11
CA SER A 126 -30.87 8.29 -46.31
C SER A 126 -31.99 9.25 -46.00
N GLU A 127 -32.49 9.93 -47.06
CA GLU A 127 -33.62 10.87 -46.97
C GLU A 127 -34.90 10.19 -46.47
N ASN A 128 -35.16 8.95 -46.94
CA ASN A 128 -36.37 8.20 -46.58
C ASN A 128 -36.33 7.82 -45.08
N ALA A 129 -35.22 7.25 -44.62
CA ALA A 129 -35.07 6.86 -43.22
C ALA A 129 -35.15 8.08 -42.27
N LEU A 130 -34.62 9.21 -42.71
CA LEU A 130 -34.69 10.47 -41.96
C LEU A 130 -36.13 10.99 -41.89
N THR A 131 -36.87 10.96 -43.02
CA THR A 131 -38.26 11.40 -43.08
C THR A 131 -39.15 10.54 -42.18
N ASP A 132 -39.00 9.21 -42.22
CA ASP A 132 -39.70 8.28 -41.35
C ASP A 132 -39.37 8.53 -39.86
N TYR A 133 -38.11 8.80 -39.58
CA TYR A 133 -37.69 9.16 -38.20
C TYR A 133 -38.36 10.44 -37.73
N LEU A 134 -38.37 11.52 -38.55
CA LEU A 134 -38.99 12.80 -38.18
C LEU A 134 -40.49 12.65 -37.97
N TYR A 135 -41.19 11.87 -38.84
CA TYR A 135 -42.59 11.54 -38.63
C TYR A 135 -42.80 10.78 -37.30
N SER A 136 -41.99 9.79 -37.02
CA SER A 136 -42.08 9.04 -35.78
C SER A 136 -41.95 9.91 -34.53
N GLN A 137 -41.11 10.95 -34.57
CA GLN A 137 -40.94 11.88 -33.46
C GLN A 137 -42.14 12.80 -33.25
N LEU A 138 -42.84 13.20 -34.34
CA LEU A 138 -44.01 14.05 -34.25
C LEU A 138 -45.22 13.31 -33.64
N TYR A 139 -45.34 12.01 -33.91
CA TYR A 139 -46.48 11.20 -33.47
C TYR A 139 -46.20 10.46 -32.13
N LEU A 140 -45.16 10.82 -31.38
CA LEU A 140 -44.96 10.29 -30.06
C LEU A 140 -46.11 10.71 -29.13
N PRO A 141 -46.79 9.74 -28.45
CA PRO A 141 -47.92 10.03 -27.55
C PRO A 141 -47.53 10.95 -26.39
N PHE A 142 -46.26 10.86 -25.94
CA PHE A 142 -45.69 11.70 -24.91
C PHE A 142 -44.32 12.16 -25.36
N GLY A 143 -44.05 13.47 -25.25
CA GLY A 143 -42.74 14.04 -25.53
C GLY A 143 -42.49 14.39 -26.99
N ALA A 144 -43.53 14.78 -27.75
CA ALA A 144 -43.37 15.38 -29.07
C ALA A 144 -42.44 16.59 -29.03
N PRO A 145 -41.62 16.84 -30.08
CA PRO A 145 -40.66 17.94 -30.08
C PRO A 145 -41.34 19.30 -30.00
N SER A 146 -40.83 20.19 -29.14
CA SER A 146 -41.31 21.56 -29.06
C SER A 146 -40.83 22.37 -30.26
N LEU A 147 -41.56 23.45 -30.61
CA LEU A 147 -41.15 24.38 -31.67
C LEU A 147 -39.76 24.98 -31.43
N LYS A 148 -39.37 25.17 -30.16
CA LYS A 148 -38.03 25.64 -29.82
C LYS A 148 -36.99 24.60 -30.18
N GLU A 149 -37.22 23.36 -29.82
CA GLU A 149 -36.32 22.22 -30.08
C GLU A 149 -36.17 22.02 -31.60
N ILE A 150 -37.27 22.06 -32.39
CA ILE A 150 -37.22 21.93 -33.84
C ILE A 150 -36.39 23.06 -34.48
N LYS A 151 -36.52 24.30 -33.99
CA LYS A 151 -35.72 25.42 -34.47
C LYS A 151 -34.23 25.32 -34.12
N GLU A 152 -33.91 24.78 -32.95
CA GLU A 152 -32.53 24.61 -32.49
C GLU A 152 -31.88 23.36 -33.10
N ASP A 153 -32.61 22.29 -33.31
CA ASP A 153 -32.17 21.01 -33.88
C ASP A 153 -33.18 20.46 -34.90
N PRO A 154 -33.17 20.98 -36.13
CA PRO A 154 -34.13 20.55 -37.17
C PRO A 154 -34.05 19.06 -37.53
N PHE A 155 -32.92 18.42 -37.32
CA PHE A 155 -32.75 16.98 -37.52
C PHE A 155 -33.20 16.14 -36.32
N LEU A 156 -33.51 16.74 -35.17
CA LEU A 156 -33.76 16.09 -33.91
C LEU A 156 -32.63 15.08 -33.51
N ALA A 157 -31.41 15.37 -33.97
CA ALA A 157 -30.26 14.52 -33.84
C ALA A 157 -29.86 14.35 -32.36
N GLN A 158 -30.07 15.39 -31.54
CA GLN A 158 -29.81 15.32 -30.10
C GLN A 158 -30.64 14.23 -29.41
N ARG A 159 -31.90 14.02 -29.82
CA ARG A 159 -32.77 12.96 -29.27
C ARG A 159 -32.23 11.58 -29.59
N SER A 160 -31.80 11.37 -30.85
CA SER A 160 -31.19 10.10 -31.25
C SER A 160 -29.89 9.80 -30.47
N ILE A 161 -29.03 10.81 -30.34
CA ILE A 161 -27.78 10.65 -29.55
C ILE A 161 -28.08 10.32 -28.08
N ILE A 162 -29.00 11.01 -27.43
CA ILE A 162 -29.37 10.74 -26.06
C ILE A 162 -29.94 9.33 -25.91
N ARG A 163 -30.82 8.92 -26.86
CA ARG A 163 -31.39 7.58 -26.83
C ARG A 163 -30.35 6.50 -27.03
N ASP A 164 -29.53 6.59 -28.06
CA ASP A 164 -28.61 5.52 -28.46
C ASP A 164 -27.31 5.50 -27.62
N GLN A 165 -26.84 6.65 -27.17
CA GLN A 165 -25.56 6.77 -26.46
C GLN A 165 -25.69 6.84 -24.93
N VAL A 166 -26.73 7.45 -24.41
CA VAL A 166 -26.93 7.65 -22.98
C VAL A 166 -27.74 6.53 -22.33
N PHE A 167 -28.83 6.12 -22.99
CA PHE A 167 -29.68 5.06 -22.45
C PHE A 167 -29.11 3.67 -22.68
N ASP A 168 -28.30 3.48 -23.72
CA ASP A 168 -27.72 2.20 -24.06
C ASP A 168 -26.36 1.96 -23.42
N SER A 169 -25.65 2.97 -22.94
CA SER A 169 -24.33 2.84 -22.31
C SER A 169 -24.35 2.37 -20.85
N GLY A 170 -25.51 1.93 -20.32
CA GLY A 170 -25.61 1.44 -18.95
C GLY A 170 -25.56 2.51 -17.86
N ILE A 171 -25.70 3.80 -18.24
CA ILE A 171 -25.78 4.93 -17.29
C ILE A 171 -27.11 4.88 -16.49
N LYS A 172 -28.05 4.02 -16.87
CA LYS A 172 -29.35 3.84 -16.19
C LYS A 172 -29.30 3.16 -14.83
N GLU A 173 -28.25 2.42 -14.54
CA GLU A 173 -28.26 1.52 -13.39
C GLU A 173 -27.31 2.00 -12.27
N GLY A 174 -27.70 3.05 -11.54
CA GLY A 174 -27.11 3.34 -10.23
C GLY A 174 -27.42 2.26 -9.19
N LEU A 175 -28.51 1.50 -9.40
CA LEU A 175 -28.96 0.40 -8.55
C LEU A 175 -28.87 -0.91 -9.34
N ARG A 176 -28.01 -1.83 -8.92
CA ARG A 176 -27.91 -3.16 -9.53
C ARG A 176 -28.58 -4.19 -8.62
N TYR A 177 -29.63 -4.81 -9.14
CA TYR A 177 -30.26 -5.96 -8.49
C TYR A 177 -29.47 -7.23 -8.80
N ARG A 178 -29.27 -8.05 -7.79
CA ARG A 178 -28.60 -9.33 -7.89
C ARG A 178 -29.41 -10.38 -7.15
N GLU A 179 -29.67 -11.48 -7.80
CA GLU A 179 -30.32 -12.64 -7.24
C GLU A 179 -29.25 -13.71 -6.99
N GLU A 180 -29.00 -14.05 -5.74
CA GLU A 180 -28.10 -15.14 -5.36
C GLU A 180 -28.88 -16.14 -4.48
N SER A 181 -29.00 -17.35 -4.97
CA SER A 181 -29.47 -18.60 -4.31
C SER A 181 -30.79 -18.60 -3.51
N SER A 182 -31.23 -17.56 -2.85
CA SER A 182 -32.49 -17.48 -2.10
C SER A 182 -32.89 -16.09 -1.60
N ALA A 183 -32.07 -15.08 -1.78
CA ALA A 183 -32.39 -13.69 -1.41
C ALA A 183 -31.86 -12.72 -2.44
N GLY A 184 -32.72 -11.83 -2.93
CA GLY A 184 -32.32 -10.74 -3.80
C GLY A 184 -31.66 -9.60 -3.01
N TYR A 185 -30.66 -8.97 -3.58
CA TYR A 185 -30.05 -7.79 -2.99
C TYR A 185 -29.69 -6.73 -4.03
N TYR A 186 -29.72 -5.48 -3.61
CA TYR A 186 -29.26 -4.35 -4.41
C TYR A 186 -27.84 -3.98 -4.04
N VAL A 187 -27.00 -3.80 -5.07
CA VAL A 187 -25.62 -3.32 -4.91
C VAL A 187 -25.59 -1.83 -5.18
N LEU A 188 -25.26 -1.04 -4.15
CA LEU A 188 -25.10 0.39 -4.23
C LEU A 188 -23.61 0.72 -4.24
N ARG A 189 -23.18 1.60 -5.16
CA ARG A 189 -21.79 2.04 -5.23
C ARG A 189 -21.66 3.50 -4.82
N GLY A 190 -20.68 3.76 -3.97
CA GLY A 190 -20.28 5.09 -3.57
C GLY A 190 -18.78 5.31 -3.74
N GLN A 191 -18.37 6.56 -3.69
CA GLN A 191 -16.98 6.97 -3.64
C GLN A 191 -16.78 7.92 -2.47
N VAL A 192 -15.84 7.60 -1.60
CA VAL A 192 -15.40 8.49 -0.53
C VAL A 192 -14.54 9.60 -1.13
N ARG A 193 -14.74 10.84 -0.75
CA ARG A 193 -13.87 11.95 -1.15
C ARG A 193 -12.44 11.68 -0.69
N SER A 194 -11.47 11.91 -1.55
CA SER A 194 -10.08 11.58 -1.29
C SER A 194 -9.51 12.32 -0.07
N ARG A 195 -8.72 11.61 0.74
CA ARG A 195 -7.93 12.11 1.89
C ARG A 195 -8.77 12.65 3.04
N LEU A 196 -9.62 11.80 3.60
CA LEU A 196 -10.24 12.06 4.90
C LEU A 196 -9.23 11.81 6.01
N SER A 197 -9.19 12.70 7.01
CA SER A 197 -8.47 12.42 8.27
C SER A 197 -9.03 11.20 8.98
N LEU A 198 -8.24 10.56 9.82
CA LEU A 198 -8.68 9.37 10.56
C LEU A 198 -9.93 9.64 11.41
N GLU A 199 -10.03 10.82 12.02
CA GLU A 199 -11.23 11.23 12.77
C GLU A 199 -12.46 11.35 11.87
N ARG A 200 -12.30 11.95 10.68
CA ARG A 200 -13.39 12.06 9.70
C ARG A 200 -13.80 10.70 9.16
N GLN A 201 -12.85 9.78 8.96
CA GLN A 201 -13.15 8.41 8.57
C GLN A 201 -13.97 7.69 9.64
N LYS A 202 -13.63 7.86 10.93
CA LYS A 202 -14.38 7.28 12.05
C LYS A 202 -15.80 7.85 12.15
N LEU A 203 -15.95 9.16 11.99
CA LEU A 203 -17.26 9.82 12.01
C LEU A 203 -18.14 9.31 10.86
N LEU A 204 -17.61 9.28 9.64
CA LEU A 204 -18.33 8.78 8.48
C LEU A 204 -18.75 7.30 8.63
N ALA A 205 -17.87 6.46 9.16
CA ALA A 205 -18.20 5.05 9.42
C ALA A 205 -19.31 4.93 10.47
N GLY A 206 -19.26 5.72 11.54
CA GLY A 206 -20.31 5.76 12.56
C GLY A 206 -21.68 6.24 12.02
N GLU A 207 -21.70 7.26 11.16
CA GLU A 207 -22.93 7.71 10.49
C GLU A 207 -23.51 6.63 9.57
N ILE A 208 -22.65 5.87 8.87
CA ILE A 208 -23.08 4.73 8.04
C ILE A 208 -23.62 3.61 8.92
N GLU A 209 -22.94 3.23 10.00
CA GLU A 209 -23.41 2.20 10.94
C GLU A 209 -24.74 2.58 11.60
N GLU A 210 -24.99 3.87 11.87
CA GLU A 210 -26.28 4.36 12.38
C GLU A 210 -27.40 4.16 11.36
N ILE A 211 -27.15 4.47 10.08
CA ILE A 211 -28.09 4.22 8.99
C ILE A 211 -28.41 2.72 8.90
N GLU A 212 -27.36 1.87 8.91
CA GLU A 212 -27.51 0.41 8.88
C GLU A 212 -28.32 -0.12 10.06
N GLY A 213 -28.08 0.40 11.27
CA GLY A 213 -28.83 0.03 12.46
C GLY A 213 -30.32 0.35 12.34
N ARG A 214 -30.67 1.55 11.86
CA ARG A 214 -32.08 1.96 11.65
C ARG A 214 -32.81 1.07 10.66
N TYR A 215 -32.18 0.69 9.56
CA TYR A 215 -32.79 -0.22 8.59
C TYR A 215 -32.74 -1.66 9.05
N GLY A 216 -31.77 -2.05 9.88
CA GLY A 216 -31.69 -3.36 10.53
C GLY A 216 -32.88 -3.61 11.46
N GLU A 217 -33.35 -2.61 12.21
CA GLU A 217 -34.57 -2.68 13.03
C GLU A 217 -35.84 -2.92 12.20
N LEU A 218 -35.82 -2.52 10.92
CA LEU A 218 -36.91 -2.77 9.96
C LEU A 218 -36.76 -4.13 9.23
N GLY A 219 -35.79 -4.95 9.61
CA GLY A 219 -35.52 -6.26 9.02
C GLY A 219 -34.80 -6.22 7.68
N ILE A 220 -34.16 -5.08 7.34
CA ILE A 220 -33.41 -4.90 6.10
C ILE A 220 -31.91 -4.99 6.42
N GLY A 221 -31.27 -6.05 5.92
CA GLY A 221 -29.81 -6.20 6.05
C GLY A 221 -29.07 -5.28 5.11
N ILE A 222 -28.13 -4.49 5.65
CA ILE A 222 -27.19 -3.71 4.85
C ILE A 222 -25.79 -4.19 5.21
N MET A 223 -25.02 -4.61 4.22
CA MET A 223 -23.61 -4.96 4.37
C MET A 223 -22.76 -3.95 3.61
N HIS A 224 -21.73 -3.45 4.25
CA HIS A 224 -20.81 -2.50 3.64
C HIS A 224 -19.44 -3.12 3.36
N HIS A 225 -18.84 -2.76 2.25
CA HIS A 225 -17.49 -3.18 1.85
C HIS A 225 -16.71 -1.98 1.31
N GLY A 226 -15.45 -1.88 1.66
CA GLY A 226 -14.59 -0.81 1.14
C GLY A 226 -13.32 -0.58 1.95
N ASN A 227 -12.40 0.15 1.34
CA ASN A 227 -11.14 0.46 2.00
C ASN A 227 -11.32 1.35 3.25
N LEU A 228 -12.37 2.17 3.30
CA LEU A 228 -12.72 2.97 4.48
C LEU A 228 -12.85 2.07 5.72
N PHE A 229 -13.69 1.04 5.66
CA PHE A 229 -13.96 0.15 6.78
C PHE A 229 -12.77 -0.76 7.09
N SER A 230 -12.16 -1.35 6.06
CA SER A 230 -10.98 -2.19 6.23
C SER A 230 -9.79 -1.41 6.81
N SER A 231 -9.60 -0.15 6.42
CA SER A 231 -8.52 0.68 6.99
C SER A 231 -8.76 1.02 8.46
N LEU A 232 -9.99 1.33 8.85
CA LEU A 232 -10.35 1.58 10.26
C LEU A 232 -10.18 0.33 11.11
N LYS A 233 -10.59 -0.84 10.60
CA LYS A 233 -10.39 -2.13 11.27
C LYS A 233 -8.90 -2.41 11.49
N ILE A 234 -8.05 -2.19 10.46
CA ILE A 234 -6.60 -2.34 10.56
C ILE A 234 -6.03 -1.38 11.61
N VAL A 235 -6.44 -0.10 11.59
CA VAL A 235 -5.93 0.90 12.55
C VAL A 235 -6.27 0.52 13.98
N ASN A 236 -7.55 0.23 14.26
CA ASN A 236 -8.00 -0.11 15.61
C ASN A 236 -7.30 -1.37 16.12
N GLN A 237 -7.18 -2.39 15.28
CA GLN A 237 -6.49 -3.64 15.58
C GLN A 237 -5.00 -3.41 15.80
N SER A 238 -4.32 -2.69 14.90
CA SER A 238 -2.88 -2.40 15.03
C SER A 238 -2.57 -1.57 16.28
N ILE A 239 -3.40 -0.59 16.65
CA ILE A 239 -3.23 0.19 17.88
C ILE A 239 -3.32 -0.73 19.11
N SER A 240 -4.31 -1.62 19.15
CA SER A 240 -4.45 -2.58 20.26
C SER A 240 -3.26 -3.52 20.35
N GLU A 241 -2.79 -4.03 19.21
CA GLU A 241 -1.62 -4.91 19.15
C GLU A 241 -0.34 -4.20 19.56
N ILE A 242 -0.08 -3.00 19.01
CA ILE A 242 1.11 -2.20 19.39
C ILE A 242 1.12 -1.97 20.90
N ARG A 243 -0.01 -1.56 21.47
CA ARG A 243 -0.13 -1.35 22.91
C ARG A 243 0.21 -2.62 23.70
N THR A 244 -0.32 -3.76 23.30
CA THR A 244 -0.08 -5.05 23.95
C THR A 244 1.39 -5.48 23.82
N ILE A 245 1.96 -5.41 22.62
CA ILE A 245 3.36 -5.74 22.34
C ILE A 245 4.29 -4.85 23.18
N VAL A 246 4.06 -3.53 23.18
CA VAL A 246 4.89 -2.57 23.93
C VAL A 246 4.83 -2.86 25.43
N ILE A 247 3.64 -3.04 26.01
CA ILE A 247 3.48 -3.31 27.46
C ILE A 247 4.17 -4.62 27.84
N ILE A 248 3.92 -5.71 27.11
CA ILE A 248 4.50 -7.02 27.42
C ILE A 248 6.01 -6.97 27.23
N THR A 249 6.52 -6.43 26.11
CA THR A 249 7.96 -6.34 25.84
C THR A 249 8.67 -5.52 26.90
N ILE A 250 8.16 -4.35 27.28
CA ILE A 250 8.75 -3.53 28.34
C ILE A 250 8.73 -4.29 29.67
N THR A 251 7.58 -4.87 30.04
CA THR A 251 7.43 -5.58 31.31
C THR A 251 8.41 -6.74 31.42
N VAL A 252 8.47 -7.59 30.40
CA VAL A 252 9.36 -8.76 30.39
C VAL A 252 10.82 -8.34 30.28
N SER A 253 11.15 -7.34 29.47
CA SER A 253 12.52 -6.80 29.37
C SER A 253 13.01 -6.26 30.72
N LEU A 254 12.17 -5.51 31.44
CA LEU A 254 12.52 -4.99 32.78
C LEU A 254 12.62 -6.11 33.83
N LEU A 255 11.74 -7.12 33.77
CA LEU A 255 11.80 -8.29 34.66
C LEU A 255 13.08 -9.07 34.42
N MET A 256 13.42 -9.37 33.18
CA MET A 256 14.66 -10.06 32.81
C MET A 256 15.89 -9.24 33.20
N ALA A 257 15.87 -7.92 32.96
CA ALA A 257 16.92 -7.03 33.41
C ALA A 257 17.06 -7.05 34.96
N ALA A 258 15.95 -7.04 35.69
CA ALA A 258 15.97 -7.12 37.17
C ALA A 258 16.57 -8.43 37.69
N LEU A 259 16.21 -9.56 37.09
CA LEU A 259 16.70 -10.88 37.43
C LEU A 259 18.22 -11.03 37.18
N LEU A 260 18.68 -10.53 36.02
CA LEU A 260 20.06 -10.72 35.59
C LEU A 260 21.02 -9.64 36.12
N LEU A 261 20.60 -8.37 36.17
CA LEU A 261 21.41 -7.26 36.64
C LEU A 261 21.38 -7.13 38.18
N ARG A 262 20.38 -7.65 38.86
CA ARG A 262 20.20 -7.62 40.31
C ARG A 262 20.39 -6.23 40.94
N SER A 263 20.03 -5.18 40.22
CA SER A 263 20.19 -3.80 40.64
C SER A 263 19.06 -2.92 40.06
N VAL A 264 18.24 -2.36 40.95
CA VAL A 264 17.12 -1.48 40.57
C VAL A 264 17.61 -0.25 39.77
N ARG A 265 18.79 0.29 40.16
CA ARG A 265 19.37 1.45 39.47
C ARG A 265 19.76 1.13 38.02
N ALA A 266 20.33 -0.07 37.81
CA ALA A 266 20.69 -0.54 36.47
C ALA A 266 19.43 -0.75 35.61
N VAL A 267 18.38 -1.33 36.16
CA VAL A 267 17.10 -1.53 35.49
C VAL A 267 16.46 -0.18 35.09
N LEU A 268 16.45 0.77 36.04
CA LEU A 268 15.92 2.11 35.78
C LEU A 268 16.70 2.83 34.66
N TYR A 269 18.03 2.69 34.65
CA TYR A 269 18.88 3.24 33.59
C TYR A 269 18.53 2.66 32.22
N VAL A 270 18.36 1.34 32.13
CA VAL A 270 17.95 0.65 30.88
C VAL A 270 16.57 1.15 30.44
N ALA A 271 15.61 1.22 31.37
CA ALA A 271 14.25 1.67 31.09
C ALA A 271 14.21 3.11 30.53
N ILE A 272 14.94 4.03 31.16
CA ILE A 272 15.02 5.43 30.72
C ILE A 272 15.68 5.51 29.33
N ASN A 273 16.75 4.74 29.09
CA ASN A 273 17.44 4.74 27.81
C ASN A 273 16.53 4.25 26.68
N VAL A 274 15.79 3.16 26.90
CA VAL A 274 14.82 2.62 25.94
C VAL A 274 13.70 3.63 25.65
N LEU A 275 13.14 4.23 26.68
CA LEU A 275 12.07 5.24 26.54
C LEU A 275 12.53 6.43 25.69
N ILE A 276 13.70 6.99 26.00
CA ILE A 276 14.28 8.11 25.25
C ILE A 276 14.52 7.70 23.78
N SER A 277 15.02 6.49 23.55
CA SER A 277 15.33 5.98 22.21
C SER A 277 14.07 5.82 21.37
N CYS A 278 13.00 5.27 21.93
CA CYS A 278 11.72 5.11 21.23
C CYS A 278 11.08 6.47 20.89
N ILE A 279 11.04 7.39 21.85
CA ILE A 279 10.50 8.75 21.64
C ILE A 279 11.30 9.49 20.56
N ALA A 280 12.63 9.44 20.64
CA ALA A 280 13.50 10.09 19.66
C ALA A 280 13.37 9.48 18.27
N GLY A 281 13.29 8.16 18.15
CA GLY A 281 13.08 7.48 16.88
C GLY A 281 11.79 7.91 16.19
N CYS A 282 10.67 7.94 16.91
CA CYS A 282 9.40 8.43 16.41
C CYS A 282 9.45 9.91 16.04
N ALA A 283 10.05 10.75 16.90
CA ALA A 283 10.15 12.19 16.65
C ALA A 283 10.97 12.51 15.40
N ILE A 284 12.11 11.83 15.21
CA ILE A 284 12.98 11.99 14.02
C ILE A 284 12.23 11.53 12.76
N CYS A 285 11.46 10.45 12.85
CA CYS A 285 10.62 10.00 11.75
C CYS A 285 9.59 11.08 11.38
N CYS A 286 8.86 11.63 12.36
CA CYS A 286 7.91 12.73 12.14
C CYS A 286 8.57 13.97 11.52
N MET A 287 9.79 14.32 11.95
CA MET A 287 10.53 15.45 11.37
C MET A 287 10.86 15.24 9.88
N ILE A 288 11.20 14.02 9.48
CA ILE A 288 11.64 13.72 8.11
C ILE A 288 10.45 13.49 7.19
N THR A 289 9.45 12.76 7.64
CA THR A 289 8.33 12.30 6.80
C THR A 289 7.03 13.06 7.01
N GLY A 290 6.93 13.89 8.05
CA GLY A 290 5.72 14.64 8.42
C GLY A 290 4.59 13.78 9.00
N SER A 291 4.66 12.46 8.86
CA SER A 291 3.62 11.52 9.29
C SER A 291 4.21 10.17 9.68
N VAL A 292 3.47 9.36 10.43
CA VAL A 292 3.85 7.97 10.73
C VAL A 292 2.73 7.05 10.32
N HIS A 293 3.06 6.05 9.50
CA HIS A 293 2.13 5.00 9.13
C HIS A 293 1.99 3.99 10.28
N ILE A 294 0.76 3.56 10.59
CA ILE A 294 0.50 2.67 11.72
C ILE A 294 1.24 1.31 11.60
N VAL A 295 1.34 0.79 10.38
CA VAL A 295 2.09 -0.45 10.11
C VAL A 295 3.59 -0.25 10.32
N SER A 296 4.13 0.95 10.00
CA SER A 296 5.54 1.27 10.26
C SER A 296 5.85 1.26 11.76
N ALA A 297 4.95 1.83 12.57
CA ALA A 297 5.07 1.80 14.02
C ALA A 297 4.99 0.37 14.58
N LEU A 298 4.11 -0.47 14.02
CA LEU A 298 3.99 -1.88 14.39
C LEU A 298 5.28 -2.66 14.07
N LEU A 299 5.81 -2.52 12.86
CA LEU A 299 7.05 -3.20 12.44
C LEU A 299 8.29 -2.67 13.17
N ALA A 300 8.28 -1.39 13.61
CA ALA A 300 9.37 -0.80 14.38
C ALA A 300 9.27 -1.09 15.88
N SER A 301 8.17 -1.66 16.40
CA SER A 301 8.00 -1.92 17.83
C SER A 301 9.13 -2.76 18.49
N PRO A 302 9.81 -3.71 17.79
CA PRO A 302 10.94 -4.44 18.34
C PRO A 302 12.17 -3.58 18.66
N VAL A 303 12.22 -2.31 18.24
CA VAL A 303 13.29 -1.39 18.65
C VAL A 303 13.42 -1.29 20.17
N ILE A 304 12.32 -1.55 20.90
CA ILE A 304 12.31 -1.60 22.37
C ILE A 304 13.29 -2.66 22.88
N GLY A 305 13.26 -3.86 22.29
CA GLY A 305 14.21 -4.93 22.62
C GLY A 305 15.65 -4.57 22.22
N LEU A 306 15.84 -4.20 20.95
CA LEU A 306 17.16 -3.87 20.40
C LEU A 306 17.85 -2.69 21.12
N ALA A 307 17.09 -1.69 21.59
CA ALA A 307 17.64 -0.55 22.31
C ALA A 307 18.15 -0.92 23.73
N THR A 308 17.78 -2.08 24.26
CA THR A 308 18.30 -2.58 25.56
C THR A 308 19.73 -3.11 25.46
N ASP A 309 20.18 -3.52 24.28
CA ASP A 309 21.43 -4.24 24.09
C ASP A 309 22.67 -3.39 24.50
N TYR A 310 22.71 -2.12 24.03
CA TYR A 310 23.84 -1.24 24.32
C TYR A 310 24.05 -0.96 25.82
N PRO A 311 23.03 -0.52 26.59
CA PRO A 311 23.18 -0.29 28.02
C PRO A 311 23.50 -1.59 28.80
N VAL A 312 22.89 -2.71 28.40
CA VAL A 312 23.14 -4.00 29.06
C VAL A 312 24.59 -4.44 28.90
N HIS A 313 25.12 -4.44 27.69
CA HIS A 313 26.52 -4.80 27.44
C HIS A 313 27.50 -3.85 28.12
N CYS A 314 27.21 -2.56 28.21
CA CYS A 314 28.03 -1.61 28.95
C CYS A 314 28.02 -1.84 30.44
N ILE A 315 26.87 -2.21 31.03
CA ILE A 315 26.77 -2.56 32.45
C ILE A 315 27.61 -3.79 32.78
N TYR A 316 27.47 -4.87 31.99
CA TYR A 316 28.25 -6.11 32.19
C TYR A 316 29.76 -5.88 32.02
N ALA A 317 30.20 -5.18 30.98
CA ALA A 317 31.60 -4.86 30.75
C ALA A 317 32.20 -3.99 31.88
N GLY A 318 31.42 -3.04 32.38
CA GLY A 318 31.81 -2.21 33.51
C GLY A 318 31.99 -3.01 34.80
N ALA A 319 31.14 -4.01 35.05
CA ALA A 319 31.21 -4.89 36.20
C ALA A 319 32.44 -5.82 36.20
N TYR A 320 32.88 -6.26 35.02
CA TYR A 320 33.99 -7.18 34.86
C TYR A 320 35.32 -6.53 34.52
N ARG A 321 35.42 -5.19 34.51
CA ARG A 321 36.63 -4.43 34.20
C ARG A 321 37.27 -4.82 32.84
N GLY A 322 36.46 -5.28 31.89
CA GLY A 322 36.89 -5.61 30.53
C GLY A 322 37.46 -4.41 29.79
N SER A 323 38.19 -4.65 28.70
CA SER A 323 38.73 -3.59 27.86
C SER A 323 37.63 -2.72 27.27
N ARG A 324 37.51 -1.47 27.74
CA ARG A 324 36.54 -0.50 27.24
C ARG A 324 36.66 -0.24 25.73
N LYS A 325 37.88 -0.35 25.20
CA LYS A 325 38.13 -0.17 23.77
C LYS A 325 37.50 -1.31 22.93
N GLN A 326 37.68 -2.56 23.39
CA GLN A 326 37.10 -3.72 22.71
C GLN A 326 35.56 -3.67 22.72
N LEU A 327 34.96 -3.33 23.87
CA LEU A 327 33.52 -3.19 23.97
C LEU A 327 32.97 -2.12 23.01
N VAL A 328 33.54 -0.91 23.03
CA VAL A 328 33.11 0.18 22.14
C VAL A 328 33.27 -0.23 20.68
N ARG A 329 34.33 -0.94 20.32
CA ARG A 329 34.56 -1.42 18.96
C ARG A 329 33.49 -2.46 18.55
N SER A 330 33.17 -3.42 19.42
CA SER A 330 32.11 -4.42 19.12
C SER A 330 30.72 -3.79 19.02
N LEU A 331 30.40 -2.82 19.88
CA LEU A 331 29.14 -2.09 19.81
C LEU A 331 29.01 -1.23 18.55
N LEU A 332 30.08 -0.56 18.14
CA LEU A 332 30.10 0.21 16.88
C LEU A 332 30.00 -0.70 15.66
N PHE A 333 30.63 -1.87 15.74
CA PHE A 333 30.55 -2.86 14.67
C PHE A 333 29.13 -3.40 14.52
N SER A 334 28.52 -3.84 15.63
CA SER A 334 27.12 -4.27 15.69
C SER A 334 26.18 -3.21 15.16
N LEU A 335 26.29 -1.96 15.65
CA LEU A 335 25.49 -0.87 15.13
C LEU A 335 25.68 -0.68 13.60
N GLY A 336 26.90 -0.78 13.11
CA GLY A 336 27.22 -0.60 11.68
C GLY A 336 26.53 -1.64 10.80
N THR A 337 26.55 -2.91 11.17
CA THR A 337 25.89 -4.01 10.43
C THR A 337 24.38 -3.89 10.47
N THR A 338 23.83 -3.54 11.63
CA THR A 338 22.38 -3.32 11.80
C THR A 338 21.90 -2.10 11.02
N LEU A 339 22.62 -0.97 11.07
CA LEU A 339 22.31 0.22 10.27
C LEU A 339 22.40 -0.04 8.77
N ALA A 340 23.36 -0.87 8.32
CA ALA A 340 23.46 -1.23 6.90
C ALA A 340 22.20 -1.96 6.42
N SER A 341 21.64 -2.85 7.22
CA SER A 341 20.39 -3.56 6.89
C SER A 341 19.19 -2.62 6.88
N PHE A 342 19.08 -1.70 7.85
CA PHE A 342 18.03 -0.68 7.82
C PHE A 342 18.22 0.33 6.69
N ALA A 343 19.45 0.67 6.33
CA ALA A 343 19.73 1.50 5.16
C ALA A 343 19.27 0.82 3.86
N ALA A 344 19.51 -0.49 3.72
CA ALA A 344 19.00 -1.24 2.57
C ALA A 344 17.47 -1.12 2.45
N LEU A 345 16.73 -1.18 3.56
CA LEU A 345 15.28 -0.96 3.57
C LEU A 345 14.90 0.50 3.29
N ALA A 346 15.67 1.47 3.76
CA ALA A 346 15.41 2.90 3.53
C ALA A 346 15.61 3.32 2.06
N PHE A 347 16.45 2.61 1.31
CA PHE A 347 16.61 2.83 -0.13
C PHE A 347 15.47 2.25 -0.97
N THR A 348 14.60 1.42 -0.40
CA THR A 348 13.37 1.04 -1.07
C THR A 348 12.46 2.27 -1.16
N LEU A 349 11.80 2.48 -2.27
CA LEU A 349 10.90 3.62 -2.44
C LEU A 349 9.58 3.46 -1.66
N ASN A 350 9.50 2.48 -0.76
CA ASN A 350 8.32 2.15 0.03
C ASN A 350 8.28 2.95 1.34
N GLN A 351 7.27 3.81 1.48
CA GLN A 351 7.15 4.72 2.63
C GLN A 351 7.10 4.00 3.99
N ILE A 352 6.44 2.83 4.08
CA ILE A 352 6.36 2.07 5.33
C ILE A 352 7.74 1.55 5.73
N LEU A 353 8.50 1.01 4.79
CA LEU A 353 9.84 0.49 5.05
C LEU A 353 10.83 1.61 5.37
N ILE A 354 10.74 2.74 4.69
CA ILE A 354 11.52 3.95 4.98
C ILE A 354 11.26 4.42 6.41
N GLN A 355 9.99 4.57 6.80
CA GLN A 355 9.62 5.01 8.15
C GLN A 355 10.06 4.02 9.22
N THR A 356 9.84 2.71 9.00
CA THR A 356 10.32 1.65 9.90
C THR A 356 11.84 1.74 10.09
N SER A 357 12.57 1.94 9.01
CA SER A 357 14.05 2.09 9.04
C SER A 357 14.48 3.32 9.81
N ILE A 358 13.83 4.47 9.58
CA ILE A 358 14.15 5.72 10.28
C ILE A 358 13.89 5.59 11.78
N ILE A 359 12.71 5.09 12.19
CA ILE A 359 12.34 4.93 13.60
C ILE A 359 13.37 4.05 14.31
N THR A 360 13.69 2.89 13.71
CA THR A 360 14.58 1.92 14.34
C THR A 360 16.03 2.40 14.33
N ALA A 361 16.56 2.86 13.20
CA ALA A 361 17.93 3.34 13.10
C ALA A 361 18.20 4.55 14.01
N ALA A 362 17.29 5.53 14.03
CA ALA A 362 17.40 6.68 14.90
C ALA A 362 17.30 6.28 16.39
N GLY A 363 16.38 5.38 16.73
CA GLY A 363 16.26 4.86 18.10
C GLY A 363 17.55 4.17 18.58
N LEU A 364 18.13 3.30 17.74
CA LEU A 364 19.39 2.60 18.06
C LEU A 364 20.57 3.57 18.19
N LEU A 365 20.69 4.54 17.28
CA LEU A 365 21.72 5.58 17.37
C LEU A 365 21.61 6.38 18.67
N VAL A 366 20.40 6.79 19.03
CA VAL A 366 20.16 7.52 20.29
C VAL A 366 20.49 6.64 21.49
N SER A 367 20.13 5.35 21.49
CA SER A 367 20.47 4.41 22.57
C SER A 367 21.97 4.29 22.76
N LEU A 368 22.74 4.14 21.67
CA LEU A 368 24.19 4.05 21.75
C LEU A 368 24.82 5.38 22.25
N ILE A 369 24.37 6.51 21.70
CA ILE A 369 24.88 7.84 22.10
C ILE A 369 24.58 8.10 23.58
N ASN A 370 23.37 7.81 24.06
CA ASN A 370 23.02 7.91 25.48
C ASN A 370 23.95 7.07 26.33
N THR A 371 24.17 5.81 25.95
CA THR A 371 25.03 4.88 26.68
C THR A 371 26.49 5.34 26.69
N ALA A 372 26.98 5.92 25.61
CA ALA A 372 28.34 6.45 25.52
C ALA A 372 28.54 7.76 26.32
N LEU A 373 27.58 8.67 26.27
CA LEU A 373 27.65 9.98 26.95
C LEU A 373 27.31 9.87 28.44
N PHE A 374 26.37 9.01 28.80
CA PHE A 374 25.92 8.79 30.17
C PHE A 374 26.21 7.35 30.59
N PRO A 375 27.51 6.92 30.65
CA PRO A 375 27.83 5.56 31.04
C PRO A 375 27.25 5.29 32.41
N PRO A 376 26.76 4.06 32.65
CA PRO A 376 26.16 3.73 33.94
C PRO A 376 27.18 3.97 35.07
N LEU A 377 26.87 4.99 35.91
CA LEU A 377 27.67 5.38 37.06
C LEU A 377 27.66 4.30 38.15
N PHE A 378 27.09 3.13 37.87
CA PHE A 378 26.71 2.10 38.82
C PHE A 378 27.57 0.83 38.76
N SER A 379 28.65 0.83 37.97
CA SER A 379 29.51 -0.35 37.79
C SER A 379 30.09 -0.94 39.09
N GLY A 380 30.10 -0.19 40.20
CA GLY A 380 30.50 -0.69 41.49
C GLY A 380 29.39 -1.36 42.33
N PHE A 381 28.14 -1.30 41.92
CA PHE A 381 26.97 -1.77 42.65
C PHE A 381 26.21 -2.91 41.97
N VAL A 382 26.71 -3.38 40.82
CA VAL A 382 26.09 -4.45 40.05
C VAL A 382 26.92 -5.70 40.22
N SER A 383 26.34 -6.75 40.76
CA SER A 383 26.87 -8.11 40.77
C SER A 383 26.05 -8.97 39.80
N PRO A 384 26.30 -8.82 38.48
CA PRO A 384 25.51 -9.54 37.50
C PRO A 384 25.70 -11.05 37.62
N LEU A 385 24.66 -11.80 37.24
CA LEU A 385 24.68 -13.25 37.28
C LEU A 385 25.79 -13.77 36.36
N THR A 386 26.64 -14.65 36.86
CA THR A 386 27.62 -15.41 36.07
C THR A 386 27.15 -16.84 35.93
N LEU A 387 27.13 -17.36 34.73
CA LEU A 387 26.83 -18.75 34.47
C LEU A 387 28.14 -19.51 34.31
N ARG A 388 28.37 -20.48 35.19
CA ARG A 388 29.54 -21.38 35.09
C ARG A 388 29.25 -22.40 33.98
N ILE A 389 29.62 -22.07 32.76
CA ILE A 389 29.46 -22.99 31.62
C ILE A 389 30.65 -23.93 31.60
N ARG A 390 30.48 -25.14 32.13
CA ARG A 390 31.47 -26.24 32.07
C ARG A 390 31.18 -27.09 30.81
N GLY A 391 32.06 -27.04 29.84
CA GLY A 391 32.06 -27.98 28.71
C GLY A 391 31.97 -27.34 27.34
N THR A 392 33.11 -27.27 26.66
CA THR A 392 33.23 -26.81 25.26
C THR A 392 32.61 -27.79 24.25
N GLY A 393 32.39 -29.07 24.66
CA GLY A 393 31.85 -30.13 23.81
C GLY A 393 30.42 -29.86 23.34
N TRP A 394 29.57 -29.29 24.22
CA TRP A 394 28.17 -28.97 23.87
C TRP A 394 28.07 -27.94 22.75
N PHE A 395 28.87 -26.89 22.79
CA PHE A 395 28.85 -25.87 21.76
C PHE A 395 29.39 -26.38 20.41
N ARG A 396 30.41 -27.28 20.43
CA ARG A 396 30.88 -27.93 19.20
C ARG A 396 29.82 -28.85 18.62
N LEU A 397 29.09 -29.59 19.45
CA LEU A 397 27.98 -30.42 19.03
C LEU A 397 26.86 -29.56 18.41
N MET A 398 26.51 -28.43 19.04
CA MET A 398 25.51 -27.48 18.50
C MET A 398 25.93 -26.90 17.14
N ALA A 399 27.19 -26.50 16.97
CA ALA A 399 27.70 -26.03 15.69
C ALA A 399 27.63 -27.13 14.61
N LEU A 400 27.95 -28.38 14.96
CA LEU A 400 27.87 -29.50 14.04
C LEU A 400 26.41 -29.85 13.68
N LEU A 401 25.51 -29.85 14.64
CA LEU A 401 24.08 -30.04 14.43
C LEU A 401 23.46 -28.91 13.58
N GLY A 402 23.92 -27.66 13.82
CA GLY A 402 23.50 -26.52 13.00
C GLY A 402 23.91 -26.61 11.56
N THR A 403 25.16 -27.01 11.28
CA THR A 403 25.61 -27.23 9.89
C THR A 403 24.85 -28.37 9.22
N LEU A 404 24.60 -29.46 9.95
CA LEU A 404 23.78 -30.56 9.46
C LEU A 404 22.34 -30.13 9.18
N ALA A 405 21.74 -29.33 10.07
CA ALA A 405 20.41 -28.75 9.90
C ALA A 405 20.33 -27.87 8.64
N VAL A 406 21.33 -27.03 8.38
CA VAL A 406 21.43 -26.22 7.16
C VAL A 406 21.38 -27.10 5.91
N VAL A 407 22.15 -28.18 5.90
CA VAL A 407 22.19 -29.10 4.77
C VAL A 407 20.85 -29.81 4.57
N LEU A 408 20.23 -30.29 5.64
CA LEU A 408 18.93 -30.97 5.56
C LEU A 408 17.80 -30.03 5.13
N MET A 409 17.78 -28.79 5.67
CA MET A 409 16.77 -27.80 5.32
C MET A 409 16.90 -27.27 3.89
N SER A 410 18.12 -27.25 3.33
CA SER A 410 18.29 -26.84 1.93
C SER A 410 17.60 -27.78 0.95
N PHE A 411 17.34 -29.04 1.32
CA PHE A 411 16.53 -29.99 0.51
C PHE A 411 15.02 -29.72 0.63
N SER A 412 14.53 -29.18 1.73
CA SER A 412 13.11 -28.86 1.94
C SER A 412 12.67 -27.58 1.20
N PHE A 413 13.61 -26.76 0.78
CA PHE A 413 13.35 -25.49 0.06
C PHE A 413 12.60 -25.66 -1.28
N MET A 414 12.51 -26.89 -1.80
CA MET A 414 11.82 -27.19 -3.07
C MET A 414 10.29 -27.01 -3.02
N ASN A 415 9.66 -26.95 -1.84
CA ASN A 415 8.21 -26.83 -1.67
C ASN A 415 7.74 -25.40 -1.29
N PHE A 416 8.54 -24.43 -1.57
CA PHE A 416 8.33 -23.04 -1.16
C PHE A 416 7.16 -22.38 -1.91
N ARG A 417 6.15 -21.94 -1.18
CA ARG A 417 5.00 -21.19 -1.72
C ARG A 417 5.22 -19.68 -1.56
N THR A 418 5.36 -18.99 -2.67
CA THR A 418 5.30 -17.53 -2.67
C THR A 418 3.86 -17.08 -2.90
N ASN A 419 3.43 -16.09 -2.17
CA ASN A 419 2.14 -15.44 -2.41
C ASN A 419 2.37 -13.93 -2.47
N ASP A 420 2.17 -13.34 -3.62
CA ASP A 420 2.32 -11.91 -3.87
C ASP A 420 0.97 -11.17 -3.89
N ASP A 421 -0.13 -11.83 -3.46
CA ASP A 421 -1.46 -11.24 -3.43
C ASP A 421 -1.67 -10.40 -2.16
N LEU A 422 -1.55 -9.09 -2.30
CA LEU A 422 -1.78 -8.11 -1.24
C LEU A 422 -3.17 -8.19 -0.59
N THR A 423 -4.15 -8.69 -1.33
CA THR A 423 -5.53 -8.75 -0.84
C THR A 423 -5.69 -9.72 0.31
N THR A 424 -4.77 -10.69 0.44
CA THR A 424 -4.82 -11.73 1.46
C THR A 424 -4.11 -11.37 2.76
N TYR A 425 -3.33 -10.26 2.79
CA TYR A 425 -2.38 -9.98 3.89
C TYR A 425 -2.92 -9.13 5.03
N THR A 426 -4.09 -8.51 4.89
CA THR A 426 -4.56 -7.53 5.86
C THR A 426 -5.90 -7.89 6.46
N ALA A 427 -6.15 -7.38 7.65
CA ALA A 427 -7.49 -7.37 8.23
C ALA A 427 -8.46 -6.71 7.25
N GLY A 428 -9.64 -7.32 7.01
CA GLY A 428 -10.57 -6.86 5.97
C GLY A 428 -10.17 -7.31 4.54
N ALA A 429 -9.35 -8.35 4.41
CA ALA A 429 -9.02 -8.97 3.12
C ALA A 429 -10.29 -9.40 2.36
N GLU A 430 -11.28 -9.95 3.05
CA GLU A 430 -12.57 -10.35 2.48
C GLU A 430 -13.33 -9.15 1.91
N ASP A 431 -13.40 -8.04 2.64
CA ASP A 431 -14.05 -6.80 2.19
C ASP A 431 -13.39 -6.25 0.93
N ARG A 432 -12.04 -6.25 0.89
CA ARG A 432 -11.30 -5.80 -0.30
C ARG A 432 -11.47 -6.74 -1.46
N GLN A 433 -11.40 -8.03 -1.24
CA GLN A 433 -11.60 -9.03 -2.28
C GLN A 433 -13.00 -8.88 -2.87
N HIS A 434 -14.00 -8.58 -2.05
CA HIS A 434 -15.34 -8.31 -2.50
C HIS A 434 -15.39 -7.05 -3.39
N VAL A 435 -14.78 -5.95 -2.96
CA VAL A 435 -14.69 -4.72 -3.77
C VAL A 435 -13.89 -4.96 -5.06
N ILE A 436 -12.77 -5.69 -4.98
CA ILE A 436 -11.98 -6.04 -6.17
C ILE A 436 -12.80 -6.89 -7.13
N ASN A 437 -13.54 -7.88 -6.62
CA ASN A 437 -14.42 -8.72 -7.43
C ASN A 437 -15.51 -7.89 -8.09
N GLU A 438 -16.12 -6.95 -7.36
CA GLU A 438 -17.12 -6.03 -7.92
C GLU A 438 -16.52 -5.09 -8.99
N ILE A 439 -15.30 -4.57 -8.76
CA ILE A 439 -14.59 -3.77 -9.76
C ILE A 439 -14.23 -4.63 -10.97
N ASN A 440 -13.76 -5.86 -10.77
CA ASN A 440 -13.34 -6.76 -11.84
C ASN A 440 -14.51 -7.34 -12.65
N LYS A 441 -15.77 -7.34 -12.13
CA LYS A 441 -16.97 -7.63 -12.91
C LYS A 441 -17.12 -6.66 -14.08
N THR A 442 -16.61 -5.44 -13.93
CA THR A 442 -16.45 -4.47 -15.00
C THR A 442 -15.05 -4.62 -15.59
N ARG A 443 -14.94 -5.12 -16.81
CA ARG A 443 -13.66 -5.22 -17.52
C ARG A 443 -13.17 -3.83 -17.89
N VAL A 444 -11.97 -3.48 -17.49
CA VAL A 444 -11.38 -2.18 -17.79
C VAL A 444 -10.24 -2.38 -18.78
N TYR A 445 -10.25 -1.60 -19.85
CA TYR A 445 -9.20 -1.58 -20.87
C TYR A 445 -8.58 -0.20 -20.95
N SER A 446 -7.28 -0.11 -21.13
CA SER A 446 -6.57 1.12 -21.44
C SER A 446 -6.28 1.22 -22.93
N VAL A 447 -6.55 2.39 -23.49
CA VAL A 447 -6.21 2.78 -24.87
C VAL A 447 -5.13 3.84 -24.77
N ARG A 448 -4.06 3.74 -25.54
CA ARG A 448 -2.95 4.72 -25.55
C ARG A 448 -2.69 5.25 -26.94
N ALA A 449 -2.29 6.52 -27.00
CA ALA A 449 -1.87 7.18 -28.23
C ALA A 449 -0.91 8.34 -27.91
N GLU A 450 -0.14 8.76 -28.89
CA GLU A 450 0.81 9.87 -28.77
C GLU A 450 0.12 11.23 -28.62
N SER A 451 -1.07 11.38 -29.24
CA SER A 451 -1.85 12.61 -29.18
C SER A 451 -3.32 12.33 -28.85
N ILE A 452 -4.04 13.36 -28.42
CA ILE A 452 -5.46 13.23 -28.13
C ILE A 452 -6.30 12.98 -29.41
N GLU A 453 -5.84 13.44 -30.57
CA GLU A 453 -6.49 13.17 -31.87
C GLU A 453 -6.35 11.69 -32.23
N SER A 454 -5.14 11.12 -32.16
CA SER A 454 -4.91 9.70 -32.43
C SER A 454 -5.56 8.79 -31.36
N LEU A 455 -5.70 9.29 -30.12
CA LEU A 455 -6.48 8.60 -29.09
C LEU A 455 -7.96 8.55 -29.46
N ALA A 456 -8.52 9.67 -29.92
CA ALA A 456 -9.91 9.74 -30.38
C ALA A 456 -10.18 8.77 -31.52
N GLU A 457 -9.27 8.63 -32.48
CA GLU A 457 -9.37 7.64 -33.57
C GLU A 457 -9.45 6.19 -33.06
N LYS A 458 -8.55 5.84 -32.16
CA LYS A 458 -8.56 4.50 -31.55
C LYS A 458 -9.84 4.24 -30.75
N LEU A 459 -10.31 5.25 -30.00
CA LEU A 459 -11.54 5.18 -29.23
C LEU A 459 -12.78 4.99 -30.12
N VAL A 460 -12.85 5.67 -31.26
CA VAL A 460 -13.97 5.49 -32.22
C VAL A 460 -13.95 4.09 -32.84
N LYS A 461 -12.77 3.54 -33.17
CA LYS A 461 -12.65 2.15 -33.64
C LYS A 461 -13.12 1.17 -32.57
N THR A 462 -12.73 1.40 -31.32
CA THR A 462 -13.16 0.61 -30.17
C THR A 462 -14.68 0.66 -29.99
N GLU A 463 -15.27 1.85 -30.12
CA GLU A 463 -16.71 2.05 -29.97
C GLU A 463 -17.51 1.30 -31.06
N ARG A 464 -17.04 1.30 -32.31
CA ARG A 464 -17.67 0.53 -33.41
C ARG A 464 -17.64 -0.98 -33.11
N GLU A 465 -16.54 -1.49 -32.62
CA GLU A 465 -16.45 -2.91 -32.32
C GLU A 465 -17.30 -3.28 -31.07
N LEU A 466 -17.38 -2.42 -30.07
CA LEU A 466 -18.25 -2.63 -28.90
C LEU A 466 -19.73 -2.69 -29.30
N ARG A 467 -20.17 -1.82 -30.25
CA ARG A 467 -21.53 -1.87 -30.79
C ARG A 467 -21.81 -3.17 -31.53
N ARG A 468 -20.83 -3.68 -32.32
CA ARG A 468 -20.91 -4.97 -32.98
C ARG A 468 -21.01 -6.14 -31.99
N LEU A 469 -20.17 -6.12 -30.93
CA LEU A 469 -20.21 -7.14 -29.89
C LEU A 469 -21.52 -7.10 -29.09
N ARG A 470 -22.15 -5.96 -28.98
CA ARG A 470 -23.44 -5.81 -28.34
C ARG A 470 -24.57 -6.42 -29.20
N SER A 471 -24.57 -6.19 -30.49
CA SER A 471 -25.57 -6.80 -31.39
C SER A 471 -25.50 -8.31 -31.36
N SER A 472 -24.31 -8.89 -31.11
CA SER A 472 -24.10 -10.33 -30.91
C SER A 472 -24.28 -10.79 -29.42
N ARG A 473 -24.79 -9.94 -28.53
CA ARG A 473 -25.01 -10.19 -27.09
C ARG A 473 -23.78 -10.58 -26.30
N GLN A 474 -22.58 -10.25 -26.80
CA GLN A 474 -21.30 -10.56 -26.12
C GLN A 474 -20.89 -9.49 -25.12
N VAL A 475 -21.46 -8.30 -25.20
CA VAL A 475 -21.27 -7.18 -24.28
C VAL A 475 -22.65 -6.65 -23.87
N ARG A 476 -22.85 -6.39 -22.57
CA ARG A 476 -24.10 -5.85 -22.06
C ARG A 476 -24.15 -4.32 -22.17
N SER A 477 -23.14 -3.66 -21.65
CA SER A 477 -23.00 -2.21 -21.66
C SER A 477 -21.54 -1.79 -21.49
N TRP A 478 -21.21 -0.57 -21.85
CA TRP A 478 -19.86 -0.01 -21.65
C TRP A 478 -19.92 1.49 -21.35
N SER A 479 -18.81 2.00 -20.84
CA SER A 479 -18.57 3.43 -20.65
C SER A 479 -17.22 3.78 -21.27
N SER A 480 -17.22 4.71 -22.19
CA SER A 480 -16.03 5.14 -22.94
C SER A 480 -16.08 6.65 -23.17
N PRO A 481 -14.96 7.36 -23.04
CA PRO A 481 -14.89 8.76 -23.43
C PRO A 481 -15.02 8.98 -24.95
N ALA A 482 -15.02 7.92 -25.75
CA ALA A 482 -15.27 7.98 -27.21
C ALA A 482 -16.52 8.76 -27.59
N ILE A 483 -17.56 8.65 -26.76
CA ILE A 483 -18.84 9.33 -26.98
C ILE A 483 -18.66 10.85 -27.20
N TRP A 484 -17.66 11.43 -26.55
CA TRP A 484 -17.39 12.87 -26.57
C TRP A 484 -16.11 13.24 -27.30
N LEU A 485 -15.20 12.28 -27.52
CA LEU A 485 -13.92 12.50 -28.20
C LEU A 485 -13.95 11.91 -29.61
N VAL A 486 -14.42 12.71 -30.55
CA VAL A 486 -14.51 12.32 -31.98
C VAL A 486 -13.43 13.03 -32.77
N PRO A 487 -12.66 12.33 -33.65
CA PRO A 487 -11.60 12.95 -34.46
C PRO A 487 -12.15 14.08 -35.35
N THR A 488 -11.37 15.11 -35.51
CA THR A 488 -11.76 16.32 -36.26
C THR A 488 -12.15 16.02 -37.73
N TYR A 489 -11.44 15.08 -38.38
CA TYR A 489 -11.73 14.70 -39.75
C TYR A 489 -13.10 14.00 -39.86
N GLN A 490 -13.42 13.13 -38.95
CA GLN A 490 -14.70 12.41 -38.92
C GLN A 490 -15.88 13.36 -38.66
N GLN A 491 -15.68 14.36 -37.79
CA GLN A 491 -16.70 15.39 -37.56
C GLN A 491 -17.01 16.16 -38.86
N LYS A 492 -15.98 16.50 -39.64
CA LYS A 492 -16.16 17.19 -40.94
C LYS A 492 -16.94 16.33 -41.93
N GLU A 493 -16.62 15.05 -42.04
CA GLU A 493 -17.31 14.09 -42.89
C GLU A 493 -18.79 13.98 -42.52
N GLN A 494 -19.08 13.88 -41.22
CA GLN A 494 -20.46 13.82 -40.72
C GLN A 494 -21.24 15.11 -41.02
N ILE A 495 -20.64 16.27 -40.84
CA ILE A 495 -21.26 17.56 -41.15
C ILE A 495 -21.61 17.63 -42.63
N GLU A 496 -20.76 17.13 -43.53
CA GLU A 496 -21.08 17.09 -44.96
C GLU A 496 -22.29 16.22 -45.27
N GLN A 497 -22.45 15.10 -44.57
CA GLN A 497 -23.63 14.24 -44.67
C GLN A 497 -24.91 14.98 -44.23
N PHE A 498 -24.88 15.66 -43.10
CA PHE A 498 -26.01 16.45 -42.63
C PHE A 498 -26.35 17.61 -43.60
N ARG A 499 -25.33 18.24 -44.18
CA ARG A 499 -25.55 19.27 -45.24
C ARG A 499 -26.24 18.70 -46.47
N LYS A 500 -25.89 17.49 -46.90
CA LYS A 500 -26.58 16.82 -48.03
C LYS A 500 -28.03 16.54 -47.72
N LEU A 501 -28.39 16.22 -46.49
CA LEU A 501 -29.75 15.95 -46.06
C LEU A 501 -30.57 17.20 -45.72
N TRP A 502 -29.92 18.36 -45.60
CA TRP A 502 -30.58 19.61 -45.23
C TRP A 502 -31.76 20.02 -46.14
N PRO A 503 -31.71 19.89 -47.48
CA PRO A 503 -32.84 20.21 -48.34
C PRO A 503 -34.08 19.37 -48.00
N ALA A 504 -33.92 18.07 -47.73
CA ALA A 504 -35.02 17.19 -47.38
C ALA A 504 -35.64 17.58 -46.02
N VAL A 505 -34.83 17.88 -45.01
CA VAL A 505 -35.29 18.34 -43.67
C VAL A 505 -36.06 19.66 -43.80
N ARG A 506 -35.54 20.61 -44.57
CA ARG A 506 -36.17 21.90 -44.79
C ARG A 506 -37.54 21.73 -45.48
N THR A 507 -37.64 20.85 -46.48
CA THR A 507 -38.87 20.52 -47.17
C THR A 507 -39.90 19.88 -46.26
N PHE A 508 -39.46 18.91 -45.46
CA PHE A 508 -40.28 18.24 -44.45
C PHE A 508 -40.91 19.23 -43.46
N TRP A 509 -40.12 20.09 -42.83
CA TRP A 509 -40.64 21.05 -41.86
C TRP A 509 -41.54 22.11 -42.48
N LYS A 510 -41.27 22.48 -43.74
CA LYS A 510 -42.14 23.36 -44.47
C LYS A 510 -43.53 22.75 -44.73
N GLN A 511 -43.60 21.46 -45.03
CA GLN A 511 -44.88 20.73 -45.18
C GLN A 511 -45.66 20.65 -43.85
N VAL A 512 -44.96 20.54 -42.73
CA VAL A 512 -45.56 20.56 -41.39
C VAL A 512 -45.91 21.97 -40.91
N GLY A 513 -45.59 23.02 -41.71
CA GLY A 513 -45.88 24.41 -41.37
C GLY A 513 -44.84 25.09 -40.46
N VAL A 514 -43.68 24.48 -40.25
CA VAL A 514 -42.61 25.04 -39.42
C VAL A 514 -41.49 25.60 -40.28
N ARG A 515 -41.11 26.86 -40.06
CA ARG A 515 -39.91 27.46 -40.70
C ARG A 515 -38.68 27.17 -39.87
N VAL A 516 -37.71 26.49 -40.47
CA VAL A 516 -36.40 26.17 -39.88
C VAL A 516 -35.28 26.86 -40.66
N THR A 517 -34.20 27.20 -39.95
CA THR A 517 -32.96 27.74 -40.53
C THR A 517 -31.91 26.66 -40.54
N GLU A 518 -30.94 26.77 -41.45
CA GLU A 518 -29.81 25.83 -41.46
C GLU A 518 -29.08 25.88 -40.13
N PRO A 519 -28.80 24.68 -39.51
CA PRO A 519 -28.07 24.64 -38.26
C PRO A 519 -26.63 25.13 -38.41
N ASP A 520 -26.11 25.73 -37.35
CA ASP A 520 -24.69 26.10 -37.27
C ASP A 520 -23.83 24.84 -36.97
N PHE A 521 -23.25 24.28 -38.02
CA PHE A 521 -22.39 23.08 -37.92
C PHE A 521 -21.01 23.44 -37.44
N LYS A 522 -20.71 23.14 -36.18
CA LYS A 522 -19.41 23.43 -35.55
C LYS A 522 -18.58 22.16 -35.34
N VAL A 523 -17.30 22.25 -35.73
CA VAL A 523 -16.30 21.25 -35.43
C VAL A 523 -15.66 21.55 -34.07
N HIS A 524 -15.56 20.57 -33.22
CA HIS A 524 -14.95 20.70 -31.89
C HIS A 524 -13.71 19.84 -31.82
N SER A 525 -12.51 20.44 -31.61
CA SER A 525 -11.30 19.64 -31.45
C SER A 525 -11.39 18.78 -30.19
N PRO A 526 -10.94 17.50 -30.21
CA PRO A 526 -10.92 16.63 -29.03
C PRO A 526 -10.23 17.26 -27.84
N ALA A 527 -9.16 18.05 -28.06
CA ALA A 527 -8.47 18.78 -27.03
C ALA A 527 -9.34 19.83 -26.31
N SER A 528 -10.16 20.58 -27.10
CA SER A 528 -11.07 21.58 -26.54
C SER A 528 -12.22 20.94 -25.75
N VAL A 529 -12.64 19.75 -26.14
CA VAL A 529 -13.68 19.00 -25.44
C VAL A 529 -13.10 18.47 -24.11
N ALA A 530 -11.93 17.85 -24.15
CA ALA A 530 -11.28 17.28 -22.98
C ALA A 530 -10.93 18.32 -21.90
N SER A 531 -10.53 19.55 -22.30
CA SER A 531 -10.22 20.64 -21.39
C SER A 531 -11.46 21.38 -20.85
N SER A 532 -12.64 21.09 -21.37
CA SER A 532 -13.85 21.77 -20.94
C SER A 532 -14.29 21.34 -19.54
N LYS A 533 -14.79 22.30 -18.72
CA LYS A 533 -15.37 22.01 -17.41
C LYS A 533 -16.53 21.01 -17.46
N THR A 534 -17.18 20.92 -18.61
CA THR A 534 -18.27 19.98 -18.88
C THR A 534 -17.78 18.54 -19.07
N PHE A 535 -16.48 18.31 -19.32
CA PHE A 535 -15.89 16.96 -19.41
C PHE A 535 -15.52 16.36 -18.03
N ALA A 536 -15.66 17.12 -16.95
CA ALA A 536 -15.29 16.72 -15.60
C ALA A 536 -15.81 15.32 -15.16
N PRO A 537 -17.03 14.86 -15.50
CA PRO A 537 -17.49 13.51 -15.15
C PRO A 537 -16.69 12.37 -15.77
N TYR A 538 -15.95 12.64 -16.85
CA TYR A 538 -15.12 11.67 -17.57
C TYR A 538 -13.62 11.94 -17.37
N SER A 539 -13.25 12.94 -16.56
CA SER A 539 -11.85 13.31 -16.32
C SER A 539 -11.05 12.20 -15.66
N ASP A 540 -11.70 11.28 -14.95
CA ASP A 540 -11.09 10.09 -14.36
C ASP A 540 -10.79 8.99 -15.39
N GLN A 541 -11.42 9.05 -16.58
CA GLN A 541 -11.23 8.10 -17.66
C GLN A 541 -10.24 8.57 -18.74
N LEU A 542 -9.76 9.82 -18.68
CA LEU A 542 -8.83 10.41 -19.65
C LEU A 542 -7.60 10.96 -18.95
N TYR A 543 -6.44 10.67 -19.49
CA TYR A 543 -5.15 11.22 -19.07
C TYR A 543 -4.35 11.67 -20.27
N CYS A 544 -3.82 12.89 -20.23
CA CYS A 544 -2.83 13.39 -21.19
C CYS A 544 -1.66 14.00 -20.42
N GLY A 545 -0.44 13.63 -20.77
CA GLY A 545 0.82 14.08 -20.18
C GLY A 545 1.94 14.14 -21.20
N PHE A 546 3.17 14.31 -20.76
CA PHE A 546 4.35 14.39 -21.63
C PHE A 546 4.59 13.12 -22.47
N GLU A 547 4.13 11.96 -22.02
CA GLU A 547 4.31 10.68 -22.71
C GLU A 547 3.14 10.32 -23.66
N GLY A 548 2.20 11.24 -23.89
CA GLY A 548 1.01 11.02 -24.71
C GLY A 548 -0.29 11.01 -23.92
N CYS A 549 -1.34 10.53 -24.58
CA CYS A 549 -2.69 10.44 -24.04
C CYS A 549 -3.13 8.99 -23.84
N ALA A 550 -3.92 8.75 -22.79
CA ALA A 550 -4.51 7.44 -22.52
C ALA A 550 -5.95 7.58 -22.02
N ALA A 551 -6.79 6.60 -22.36
CA ALA A 551 -8.17 6.55 -21.91
C ALA A 551 -8.53 5.17 -21.35
N LEU A 552 -9.51 5.15 -20.43
CA LEU A 552 -10.08 3.94 -19.88
C LEU A 552 -11.45 3.65 -20.50
N VAL A 553 -11.62 2.43 -20.96
CA VAL A 553 -12.90 1.89 -21.46
C VAL A 553 -13.37 0.82 -20.47
N ARG A 554 -14.56 1.01 -19.91
CA ARG A 554 -15.16 0.09 -18.93
C ARG A 554 -16.26 -0.72 -19.61
N ILE A 555 -16.19 -2.05 -19.56
CA ILE A 555 -17.13 -2.96 -20.23
C ILE A 555 -17.80 -3.86 -19.20
N ASN A 556 -19.13 -3.89 -19.19
CA ASN A 556 -19.93 -4.75 -18.34
C ASN A 556 -20.41 -5.98 -19.11
N GLY A 557 -20.26 -7.17 -18.53
CA GLY A 557 -20.76 -8.42 -19.11
C GLY A 557 -20.03 -8.88 -20.37
N GLY A 558 -18.72 -8.53 -20.51
CA GLY A 558 -17.93 -8.95 -21.67
C GLY A 558 -17.58 -10.44 -21.62
N SER A 559 -17.58 -11.08 -22.80
CA SER A 559 -17.14 -12.47 -23.02
C SER A 559 -15.64 -12.56 -23.28
N GLU A 560 -15.10 -13.76 -23.41
CA GLU A 560 -13.70 -13.99 -23.83
C GLU A 560 -13.47 -13.48 -25.28
N ALA A 561 -14.48 -13.55 -26.13
CA ALA A 561 -14.43 -12.96 -27.47
C ALA A 561 -14.26 -11.44 -27.43
N CYS A 562 -14.87 -10.76 -26.44
CA CYS A 562 -14.64 -9.33 -26.19
C CYS A 562 -13.17 -9.07 -25.84
N ASP A 563 -12.55 -9.89 -24.99
CA ASP A 563 -11.12 -9.75 -24.63
C ASP A 563 -10.23 -9.87 -25.89
N LYS A 564 -10.48 -10.86 -26.75
CA LYS A 564 -9.75 -11.07 -28.02
C LYS A 564 -9.93 -9.86 -28.97
N ALA A 565 -11.16 -9.38 -29.13
CA ALA A 565 -11.44 -8.23 -29.97
C ALA A 565 -10.79 -6.93 -29.45
N MET A 566 -10.82 -6.68 -28.14
CA MET A 566 -10.16 -5.49 -27.56
C MET A 566 -8.64 -5.59 -27.71
N THR A 567 -8.05 -6.76 -27.47
CA THR A 567 -6.60 -6.98 -27.64
C THR A 567 -6.16 -6.82 -29.10
N SER A 568 -6.95 -7.29 -30.07
CA SER A 568 -6.65 -7.10 -31.51
C SER A 568 -6.66 -5.63 -31.95
N LEU A 569 -7.42 -4.78 -31.24
CA LEU A 569 -7.41 -3.32 -31.44
C LEU A 569 -6.26 -2.62 -30.69
N GLY A 570 -5.37 -3.37 -30.02
CA GLY A 570 -4.26 -2.83 -29.27
C GLY A 570 -4.63 -2.25 -27.90
N LEU A 571 -5.78 -2.64 -27.33
CA LEU A 571 -6.15 -2.29 -25.98
C LEU A 571 -5.53 -3.26 -24.99
N MET A 572 -5.04 -2.72 -23.89
CA MET A 572 -4.51 -3.52 -22.78
C MET A 572 -5.59 -3.69 -21.70
N ARG A 573 -5.91 -4.93 -21.36
CA ARG A 573 -6.80 -5.22 -20.23
C ARG A 573 -6.11 -4.83 -18.93
N MET A 574 -6.79 -4.01 -18.15
CA MET A 574 -6.35 -3.59 -16.82
C MET A 574 -7.08 -4.45 -15.78
N ASN A 575 -6.37 -5.39 -15.18
CA ASN A 575 -6.87 -6.19 -14.07
C ASN A 575 -6.29 -5.66 -12.76
N MET A 576 -7.13 -5.36 -11.79
CA MET A 576 -6.70 -4.82 -10.50
C MET A 576 -5.74 -5.76 -9.78
N SER A 577 -6.06 -7.07 -9.75
CA SER A 577 -5.18 -8.07 -9.14
C SER A 577 -3.81 -8.13 -9.83
N GLY A 578 -3.78 -8.04 -11.17
CA GLY A 578 -2.52 -8.01 -11.92
C GLY A 578 -1.68 -6.77 -11.64
N ILE A 579 -2.33 -5.58 -11.54
CA ILE A 579 -1.62 -4.35 -11.19
C ILE A 579 -1.00 -4.46 -9.80
N LEU A 580 -1.73 -5.01 -8.84
CA LEU A 580 -1.25 -5.23 -7.48
C LEU A 580 -0.08 -6.23 -7.46
N ALA A 581 -0.17 -7.31 -8.22
CA ALA A 581 0.89 -8.31 -8.34
C ALA A 581 2.17 -7.74 -8.99
N ASP A 582 2.02 -6.95 -10.06
CA ASP A 582 3.15 -6.28 -10.73
C ASP A 582 3.91 -5.36 -9.75
N VAL A 583 3.18 -4.54 -8.98
CA VAL A 583 3.80 -3.64 -7.99
C VAL A 583 4.53 -4.44 -6.90
N MET A 584 3.93 -5.55 -6.44
CA MET A 584 4.60 -6.42 -5.47
C MET A 584 5.88 -7.05 -6.04
N SER A 585 5.85 -7.47 -7.29
CA SER A 585 7.04 -8.00 -7.98
C SER A 585 8.14 -6.94 -8.08
N ASP A 586 7.79 -5.70 -8.40
CA ASP A 586 8.75 -4.59 -8.49
C ASP A 586 9.37 -4.29 -7.10
N ILE A 587 8.56 -4.23 -6.04
CA ILE A 587 9.05 -4.05 -4.66
C ILE A 587 9.99 -5.19 -4.28
N LYS A 588 9.64 -6.43 -4.57
CA LYS A 588 10.42 -7.62 -4.25
C LYS A 588 11.78 -7.61 -4.96
N SER A 589 11.80 -7.26 -6.25
CA SER A 589 13.06 -7.18 -7.03
C SER A 589 13.98 -6.08 -6.51
N SER A 590 13.43 -4.92 -6.16
CA SER A 590 14.16 -3.81 -5.54
C SER A 590 14.74 -4.21 -4.18
N LEU A 591 13.94 -4.84 -3.31
CA LEU A 591 14.38 -5.35 -2.01
C LEU A 591 15.51 -6.37 -2.13
N LEU A 592 15.42 -7.33 -3.06
CA LEU A 592 16.47 -8.33 -3.29
C LEU A 592 17.77 -7.67 -3.75
N SER A 593 17.70 -6.67 -4.61
CA SER A 593 18.87 -5.94 -5.09
C SER A 593 19.56 -5.16 -3.96
N PHE A 594 18.79 -4.44 -3.15
CA PHE A 594 19.34 -3.70 -2.01
C PHE A 594 19.84 -4.64 -0.90
N PHE A 595 19.18 -5.79 -0.70
CA PHE A 595 19.66 -6.82 0.22
C PHE A 595 21.01 -7.37 -0.22
N ALA A 596 21.15 -7.75 -1.49
CA ALA A 596 22.41 -8.25 -2.03
C ALA A 596 23.54 -7.24 -1.85
N MET A 597 23.26 -5.96 -2.08
CA MET A 597 24.22 -4.87 -1.88
C MET A 597 24.58 -4.71 -0.39
N GLY A 598 23.59 -4.64 0.50
CA GLY A 598 23.81 -4.47 1.94
C GLY A 598 24.53 -5.68 2.57
N ALA A 599 24.15 -6.89 2.18
CA ALA A 599 24.81 -8.12 2.61
C ALA A 599 26.27 -8.18 2.14
N SER A 600 26.52 -7.84 0.87
CA SER A 600 27.88 -7.78 0.32
C SER A 600 28.76 -6.77 1.08
N LEU A 601 28.26 -5.55 1.33
CA LEU A 601 28.98 -4.53 2.09
C LEU A 601 29.26 -5.00 3.53
N SER A 602 28.30 -5.61 4.20
CA SER A 602 28.48 -6.15 5.55
C SER A 602 29.52 -7.28 5.58
N LEU A 603 29.49 -8.20 4.63
CA LEU A 603 30.45 -9.30 4.53
C LEU A 603 31.87 -8.78 4.21
N ILE A 604 32.00 -7.81 3.33
CA ILE A 604 33.27 -7.14 3.03
C ILE A 604 33.80 -6.46 4.31
N PHE A 605 32.95 -5.76 5.04
CA PHE A 605 33.33 -5.10 6.29
C PHE A 605 33.79 -6.10 7.36
N ILE A 606 33.12 -7.26 7.50
CA ILE A 606 33.54 -8.34 8.39
C ILE A 606 34.88 -8.92 7.96
N LEU A 607 35.06 -9.14 6.66
CA LEU A 607 36.32 -9.66 6.10
C LEU A 607 37.50 -8.77 6.41
N PHE A 608 37.35 -7.45 6.19
CA PHE A 608 38.41 -6.48 6.50
C PHE A 608 38.67 -6.30 8.00
N SER A 609 37.65 -6.48 8.86
CA SER A 609 37.76 -6.26 10.29
C SER A 609 38.27 -7.45 11.08
N GLY A 610 38.03 -8.69 10.62
CA GLY A 610 38.35 -9.91 11.35
C GLY A 610 38.79 -11.10 10.51
N GLY A 611 39.04 -10.87 9.21
CA GLY A 611 39.53 -11.89 8.30
C GLY A 611 38.51 -12.94 7.90
N PHE A 612 38.95 -13.89 7.06
CA PHE A 612 38.09 -14.94 6.49
C PHE A 612 37.47 -15.86 7.55
N ARG A 613 38.18 -16.14 8.65
CA ARG A 613 37.69 -17.01 9.73
C ARG A 613 36.51 -16.41 10.45
N LEU A 614 36.56 -15.09 10.78
CA LEU A 614 35.42 -14.41 11.41
C LEU A 614 34.22 -14.38 10.47
N MET A 615 34.45 -14.10 9.19
CA MET A 615 33.41 -14.13 8.17
C MET A 615 32.75 -15.50 8.08
N ALA A 616 33.53 -16.58 8.03
CA ALA A 616 32.99 -17.94 7.99
C ALA A 616 32.22 -18.29 9.29
N ALA A 617 32.73 -17.84 10.46
CA ALA A 617 32.06 -18.04 11.74
C ALA A 617 30.70 -17.33 11.82
N CYS A 618 30.55 -16.18 11.16
CA CYS A 618 29.29 -15.44 11.10
C CYS A 618 28.31 -16.05 10.06
N LEU A 619 28.83 -16.53 8.94
CA LEU A 619 27.98 -17.03 7.84
C LEU A 619 27.19 -18.29 8.20
N VAL A 620 27.77 -19.22 8.97
CA VAL A 620 27.12 -20.50 9.32
C VAL A 620 25.87 -20.29 10.17
N PRO A 621 25.91 -19.60 11.33
CA PRO A 621 24.70 -19.32 12.11
C PRO A 621 23.67 -18.52 11.34
N LEU A 622 24.12 -17.55 10.53
CA LEU A 622 23.27 -16.68 9.74
C LEU A 622 22.50 -17.47 8.67
N ALA A 623 23.21 -18.30 7.88
CA ALA A 623 22.58 -19.13 6.86
C ALA A 623 21.60 -20.13 7.49
N ALA A 624 21.98 -20.75 8.63
CA ALA A 624 21.10 -21.63 9.38
C ALA A 624 19.82 -20.92 9.85
N GLY A 625 19.95 -19.72 10.40
CA GLY A 625 18.81 -18.93 10.86
C GLY A 625 17.90 -18.52 9.71
N MET A 626 18.45 -18.08 8.57
CA MET A 626 17.66 -17.71 7.40
C MET A 626 16.90 -18.91 6.81
N LEU A 627 17.53 -20.06 6.69
CA LEU A 627 16.88 -21.28 6.21
C LEU A 627 15.81 -21.77 7.17
N PHE A 628 16.12 -21.80 8.48
CA PHE A 628 15.17 -22.21 9.50
C PHE A 628 13.93 -21.30 9.57
N SER A 629 14.11 -20.00 9.37
CA SER A 629 12.97 -19.06 9.35
C SER A 629 12.05 -19.28 8.14
N VAL A 630 12.60 -19.60 6.98
CA VAL A 630 11.81 -19.93 5.79
C VAL A 630 11.07 -21.25 5.98
N GLU A 631 11.72 -22.27 6.55
CA GLU A 631 11.10 -23.56 6.85
C GLU A 631 9.96 -23.40 7.90
N THR A 632 10.17 -22.58 8.92
CA THR A 632 9.15 -22.30 9.94
C THR A 632 7.91 -21.65 9.34
N LEU A 633 8.06 -20.72 8.37
CA LEU A 633 6.92 -20.17 7.62
C LEU A 633 6.14 -21.26 6.88
N SER A 634 6.85 -22.17 6.23
CA SER A 634 6.22 -23.28 5.52
C SER A 634 5.46 -24.22 6.47
N LEU A 635 6.06 -24.56 7.61
CA LEU A 635 5.46 -25.44 8.64
C LEU A 635 4.24 -24.81 9.31
N THR A 636 4.23 -23.47 9.48
CA THR A 636 3.09 -22.73 10.03
C THR A 636 2.00 -22.46 9.00
N GLY A 637 2.16 -22.93 7.75
CA GLY A 637 1.21 -22.69 6.67
C GLY A 637 1.16 -21.24 6.17
N GLN A 638 2.13 -20.43 6.55
CA GLN A 638 2.24 -19.05 6.10
C GLN A 638 2.97 -18.98 4.75
N SER A 639 2.46 -18.13 3.87
CA SER A 639 3.14 -17.90 2.58
C SER A 639 4.29 -16.91 2.75
N PHE A 640 5.34 -17.09 1.96
CA PHE A 640 6.44 -16.13 1.90
C PHE A 640 6.01 -14.87 1.18
N THR A 641 6.17 -13.73 1.84
CA THR A 641 5.70 -12.44 1.40
C THR A 641 6.85 -11.44 1.26
N VAL A 642 6.59 -10.27 0.69
CA VAL A 642 7.54 -9.15 0.71
C VAL A 642 7.98 -8.81 2.15
N PHE A 643 7.07 -8.89 3.12
CA PHE A 643 7.38 -8.59 4.52
C PHE A 643 8.21 -9.70 5.19
N SER A 644 8.04 -10.95 4.77
CA SER A 644 8.93 -12.05 5.17
C SER A 644 10.35 -11.81 4.63
N LEU A 645 10.48 -11.29 3.40
CA LEU A 645 11.78 -10.90 2.84
C LEU A 645 12.42 -9.73 3.62
N VAL A 646 11.63 -8.74 4.03
CA VAL A 646 12.10 -7.67 4.93
C VAL A 646 12.62 -8.26 6.25
N GLY A 647 11.92 -9.24 6.81
CA GLY A 647 12.38 -9.98 7.98
C GLY A 647 13.74 -10.64 7.75
N LEU A 648 13.97 -11.31 6.61
CA LEU A 648 15.27 -11.90 6.27
C LEU A 648 16.39 -10.86 6.15
N ILE A 649 16.09 -9.70 5.60
CA ILE A 649 17.06 -8.59 5.47
C ILE A 649 17.48 -8.10 6.85
N LEU A 650 16.52 -7.91 7.76
CA LEU A 650 16.81 -7.49 9.14
C LEU A 650 17.46 -8.59 9.97
N LEU A 651 17.05 -9.84 9.76
CA LEU A 651 17.67 -10.99 10.39
C LEU A 651 19.15 -11.08 10.06
N PHE A 652 19.53 -10.75 8.81
CA PHE A 652 20.93 -10.67 8.41
C PHE A 652 21.70 -9.63 9.25
N GLY A 653 21.17 -8.42 9.42
CA GLY A 653 21.84 -7.35 10.18
C GLY A 653 21.91 -7.63 11.68
N ILE A 654 20.78 -7.95 12.29
CA ILE A 654 20.66 -8.17 13.73
C ILE A 654 21.33 -9.50 14.15
N GLY A 655 21.21 -10.52 13.32
CA GLY A 655 21.76 -11.85 13.61
C GLY A 655 23.29 -11.89 13.67
N ILE A 656 23.97 -11.07 12.88
CA ILE A 656 25.43 -10.94 12.90
C ILE A 656 25.90 -10.47 14.28
N ASP A 657 25.15 -9.61 14.95
CA ASP A 657 25.53 -9.01 16.22
C ASP A 657 25.83 -10.06 17.29
N TYR A 658 25.00 -11.07 17.45
CA TYR A 658 25.21 -12.14 18.41
C TYR A 658 26.49 -12.91 18.14
N THR A 659 26.76 -13.23 16.89
CA THR A 659 27.96 -13.95 16.49
C THR A 659 29.22 -13.15 16.73
N VAL A 660 29.20 -11.85 16.38
CA VAL A 660 30.33 -10.93 16.57
C VAL A 660 30.62 -10.74 18.06
N PHE A 661 29.58 -10.64 18.91
CA PHE A 661 29.79 -10.55 20.36
C PHE A 661 30.51 -11.75 20.89
N PHE A 662 30.13 -12.97 20.54
CA PHE A 662 30.84 -14.18 20.97
C PHE A 662 32.25 -14.30 20.39
N ALA A 663 32.46 -13.85 19.13
CA ALA A 663 33.74 -13.87 18.48
C ALA A 663 34.73 -12.79 19.02
N SER A 664 34.22 -11.64 19.50
CA SER A 664 35.06 -10.53 19.98
C SER A 664 35.64 -10.71 21.38
N VAL A 665 35.26 -11.77 22.07
CA VAL A 665 35.61 -11.97 23.47
C VAL A 665 36.88 -12.80 23.62
N ASP A 666 37.82 -12.29 24.43
CA ASP A 666 39.05 -12.99 24.84
C ASP A 666 38.92 -13.62 26.23
N GLU A 667 37.82 -13.36 26.93
CA GLU A 667 37.56 -13.84 28.29
C GLU A 667 36.63 -15.08 28.31
N ASP A 668 36.39 -15.60 29.51
CA ASP A 668 35.50 -16.74 29.76
C ASP A 668 34.08 -16.46 29.25
N ILE A 669 33.55 -17.30 28.36
CA ILE A 669 32.18 -17.24 27.80
C ILE A 669 31.14 -17.08 28.92
N GLY A 670 31.36 -17.70 30.07
CA GLY A 670 30.44 -17.65 31.23
C GLY A 670 30.19 -16.26 31.78
N LYS A 671 31.06 -15.29 31.51
CA LYS A 671 30.87 -13.89 31.93
C LYS A 671 30.04 -13.09 30.99
N ILE A 672 30.06 -13.39 29.69
CA ILE A 672 29.41 -12.62 28.64
C ILE A 672 28.10 -13.23 28.21
N PHE A 673 27.98 -14.54 28.25
CA PHE A 673 26.77 -15.26 27.91
C PHE A 673 25.49 -14.66 28.54
N PRO A 674 25.44 -14.28 29.84
CA PRO A 674 24.25 -13.68 30.42
C PRO A 674 23.85 -12.32 29.80
N SER A 675 24.83 -11.50 29.37
CA SER A 675 24.54 -10.22 28.72
C SER A 675 23.94 -10.42 27.31
N VAL A 676 24.50 -11.37 26.54
CA VAL A 676 23.99 -11.73 25.24
C VAL A 676 22.65 -12.44 25.35
N LEU A 677 22.45 -13.29 26.35
CA LEU A 677 21.17 -13.93 26.66
C LEU A 677 20.09 -12.89 26.99
N LEU A 678 20.41 -11.87 27.79
CA LEU A 678 19.46 -10.82 28.12
C LEU A 678 19.07 -10.00 26.86
N ALA A 679 20.05 -9.58 26.05
CA ALA A 679 19.85 -8.90 24.81
C ALA A 679 18.98 -9.74 23.85
N PHE A 680 19.32 -11.01 23.65
CA PHE A 680 18.53 -11.94 22.86
C PHE A 680 17.09 -12.06 23.39
N ALA A 681 16.90 -12.34 24.67
CA ALA A 681 15.58 -12.60 25.23
C ALA A 681 14.64 -11.38 25.12
N THR A 682 15.16 -10.15 25.33
CA THR A 682 14.38 -8.92 25.23
C THR A 682 13.95 -8.64 23.79
N THR A 683 14.79 -8.94 22.82
CA THR A 683 14.52 -8.78 21.38
C THR A 683 13.63 -9.90 20.87
N GLU A 684 13.88 -11.13 21.26
CA GLU A 684 13.14 -12.32 20.85
C GLU A 684 11.66 -12.26 21.26
N ILE A 685 11.36 -11.83 22.49
CA ILE A 685 9.99 -11.67 22.98
C ILE A 685 9.20 -10.70 22.10
N ALA A 686 9.81 -9.58 21.67
CA ALA A 686 9.15 -8.62 20.81
C ALA A 686 8.77 -9.25 19.46
N PHE A 687 9.68 -10.05 18.86
CA PHE A 687 9.41 -10.73 17.61
C PHE A 687 8.44 -11.91 17.75
N ILE A 688 8.49 -12.64 18.85
CA ILE A 688 7.50 -13.69 19.17
C ILE A 688 6.10 -13.06 19.26
N LEU A 689 5.92 -11.95 19.96
CA LEU A 689 4.64 -11.27 20.06
C LEU A 689 4.16 -10.79 18.69
N LEU A 690 5.06 -10.30 17.83
CA LEU A 690 4.73 -9.98 16.46
C LEU A 690 4.32 -11.21 15.64
N ALA A 691 4.95 -12.36 15.84
CA ALA A 691 4.58 -13.60 15.14
C ALA A 691 3.15 -14.04 15.44
N PHE A 692 2.62 -13.71 16.62
CA PHE A 692 1.23 -13.95 17.02
C PHE A 692 0.28 -12.78 16.69
N SER A 693 0.75 -11.77 15.95
CA SER A 693 -0.13 -10.67 15.49
C SER A 693 -1.22 -11.22 14.56
N SER A 694 -2.42 -10.69 14.68
CA SER A 694 -3.51 -10.97 13.76
C SER A 694 -3.31 -10.35 12.36
N SER A 695 -2.41 -9.37 12.25
CA SER A 695 -1.94 -8.86 10.97
C SER A 695 -0.99 -9.86 10.30
N ARG A 696 -1.40 -10.46 9.18
CA ARG A 696 -0.54 -11.38 8.41
C ARG A 696 0.80 -10.76 8.00
N ILE A 697 0.84 -9.44 7.80
CA ILE A 697 2.07 -8.68 7.54
C ILE A 697 3.02 -8.79 8.73
N ALA A 698 2.54 -8.45 9.92
CA ALA A 698 3.35 -8.47 11.14
C ALA A 698 3.67 -9.89 11.58
N SER A 699 2.72 -10.82 11.45
CA SER A 699 2.91 -12.22 11.78
C SER A 699 3.99 -12.89 10.93
N GLY A 700 3.95 -12.74 9.60
CA GLY A 700 4.98 -13.31 8.71
C GLY A 700 6.37 -12.72 8.97
N PHE A 701 6.45 -11.42 9.19
CA PHE A 701 7.70 -10.74 9.59
C PHE A 701 8.20 -11.24 10.95
N GLY A 702 7.32 -11.29 11.97
CA GLY A 702 7.65 -11.75 13.32
C GLY A 702 8.09 -13.21 13.35
N THR A 703 7.44 -14.10 12.59
CA THR A 703 7.80 -15.52 12.48
C THR A 703 9.21 -15.70 11.92
N VAL A 704 9.55 -14.97 10.85
CA VAL A 704 10.90 -15.00 10.26
C VAL A 704 11.94 -14.53 11.26
N MET A 705 11.67 -13.41 11.93
CA MET A 705 12.62 -12.82 12.86
C MET A 705 12.81 -13.70 14.10
N ALA A 706 11.72 -14.12 14.75
CA ALA A 706 11.81 -14.95 15.97
C ALA A 706 12.49 -16.30 15.72
N SER A 707 12.01 -17.06 14.73
CA SER A 707 12.62 -18.36 14.44
C SER A 707 14.08 -18.25 13.98
N GLY A 708 14.38 -17.25 13.15
CA GLY A 708 15.74 -17.02 12.64
C GLY A 708 16.70 -16.58 13.73
N LEU A 709 16.33 -15.61 14.58
CA LEU A 709 17.16 -15.15 15.69
C LEU A 709 17.40 -16.25 16.73
N LEU A 710 16.38 -17.04 17.05
CA LEU A 710 16.52 -18.20 17.94
C LEU A 710 17.61 -19.16 17.43
N MET A 711 17.55 -19.50 16.14
CA MET A 711 18.54 -20.42 15.54
C MET A 711 19.93 -19.81 15.50
N ILE A 712 20.05 -18.53 15.15
CA ILE A 712 21.34 -17.82 15.15
C ILE A 712 21.90 -17.77 16.57
N PHE A 713 21.11 -17.41 17.58
CA PHE A 713 21.56 -17.35 18.97
C PHE A 713 22.08 -18.69 19.46
N LEU A 714 21.39 -19.80 19.17
CA LEU A 714 21.78 -21.15 19.55
C LEU A 714 23.13 -21.57 18.93
N LEU A 715 23.44 -21.13 17.73
CA LEU A 715 24.66 -21.47 16.99
C LEU A 715 25.83 -20.49 17.22
N SER A 716 25.52 -19.24 17.57
CA SER A 716 26.51 -18.16 17.71
C SER A 716 27.65 -18.44 18.70
N PRO A 717 27.46 -19.18 19.85
CA PRO A 717 28.57 -19.54 20.70
C PRO A 717 29.65 -20.39 20.04
N GLY A 718 29.32 -21.07 18.92
CA GLY A 718 30.28 -21.79 18.08
C GLY A 718 31.38 -20.90 17.49
N ALA A 719 31.08 -19.62 17.24
CA ALA A 719 32.04 -18.66 16.71
C ALA A 719 33.24 -18.40 17.63
N PHE A 720 33.05 -18.52 18.93
CA PHE A 720 34.14 -18.40 19.92
C PHE A 720 35.25 -19.43 19.70
N PHE A 721 34.90 -20.63 19.26
CA PHE A 721 35.87 -21.74 19.09
C PHE A 721 36.57 -21.70 17.71
N LEU A 722 36.03 -20.96 16.74
CA LEU A 722 36.62 -20.80 15.41
C LEU A 722 37.67 -19.65 15.39
N LYS A 723 37.71 -18.83 16.43
CA LYS A 723 38.67 -17.73 16.56
C LYS A 723 40.08 -18.26 16.86
N SER A 724 41.08 -17.84 16.05
CA SER A 724 42.49 -18.00 16.42
C SER A 724 42.89 -16.86 17.36
N ARG A 725 43.75 -17.16 18.32
CA ARG A 725 44.24 -16.22 19.35
C ARG A 725 44.90 -14.94 18.75
N ASN A 726 45.29 -14.98 17.48
CA ASN A 726 45.99 -13.89 16.76
C ASN A 726 45.14 -13.05 15.79
N ASP A 727 43.87 -13.37 15.62
CA ASP A 727 43.10 -12.76 14.53
C ASP A 727 42.53 -11.36 14.88
N PHE A 728 42.63 -10.90 16.14
CA PHE A 728 42.14 -9.58 16.56
C PHE A 728 43.21 -8.54 16.91
N ASP A 729 44.50 -8.92 16.84
CA ASP A 729 45.63 -8.03 17.16
C ASP A 729 46.19 -7.27 15.96
N LEU A 730 45.47 -7.23 14.82
CA LEU A 730 45.99 -6.65 13.55
C LEU A 730 46.04 -5.11 13.50
N TYR A 731 45.73 -4.41 14.58
CA TYR A 731 46.07 -2.96 14.72
C TYR A 731 46.38 -2.64 16.17
N GLY A 732 47.65 -2.71 16.55
CA GLY A 732 48.26 -2.26 17.82
C GLY A 732 48.06 -0.76 18.07
#